data_49989b80a7d378d5e2627711b0d799b8
#
_entry.id   49989b80a7d378d5e2627711b0d799b8
#
_cell.length_a   1.000
_cell.length_b   1.000
_cell.length_c   1.000
_cell.angle_alpha   90.00
_cell.angle_beta   90.00
_cell.angle_gamma   90.00
#
_symmetry.space_group_name_H-M   'P 1'
#
loop_
_entity.id
_entity.type
_entity.pdbx_description
1 polymer ?
#
loop_
_entity_poly.entity_id
_entity_poly.type
_entity_poly.pdbx_seq_one_letter_code
_entity_poly.pdbx_strand_id
1 'polypeptide(L)'
;MKTHARVVVIGGGAVGVSTLYHLAKKGWSDVVLIERAELTAGSTWHAAGLLPLFNMSYTVGQLHKYSVDLYKRLPAETGQDVSFHVTGNLRLATNKARMDEYQKYCGTANTIGVPFQVITPQEVKDLWPLIDLGNGGDTPNIVGALYHPDDGHIAPADLTMALRKGARAGGAEIYEHTEVTAVVQSASGEWKLTTNKGEITAEHVVCATGNYARQTGRMFGLNVPAIPVEHQYIVYDESPELKAYRNAGGRELAVLRESDKSYYLREERMGWILGPYEKGAPARFADGVPDWFGKNLFEGDLDRLVPHIEAAQRRVPALENCGIKDIVNGPISYTPDGSPLVGPAWGVRNLWLNEGHSFGITAAGGTGWQLAEWITEGEPGIDMLAVDPRRFGPYTSKKYVVAKNEETYREVFTIHFPDEERGDARPAKTTPVYDKLKAMGAVFGQRYGWERPNWFAPKGVEAKDVWSFRRSNYFEHVGNECRLMRERVGVIDLTPFTKHEVTGPGAEAWLDSLVANKVPVKIGRIGLCHALTKRGGIRSEFTITKLAEQHFYVVSAGAAERYDADYLQRHLPSDGSVRLRNTTTSRGVFVIGGPRTRDLMAKLTDSPLDNATFPWLTGQTIEVGLATDVYALRVNFVGALGWELHFPIEYAHHLFDAIFAAGAEYGIGMVGMRAMESLRMEKSYRMWGSDMTRDHTPFEASLDRFVRMNKGPFIGRDALEKQLASGVPHRFITLEVHGVTDADPLGNEPLFDGQGKMIGRATSGYYGHVLKKSLAIGYVKPEFAAPGTELQIQILGERKRATVLVDSPFDPENKELRA
;
A
#
# COMPACT_ATOMS: atom_id res chain seq x y z
N MET A 1 24.03 -16.66 -27.71
CA MET A 1 22.96 -15.89 -27.10
C MET A 1 22.00 -15.41 -28.20
N LYS A 2 20.70 -15.41 -27.98
CA LYS A 2 19.70 -14.78 -28.88
C LYS A 2 20.00 -13.30 -29.08
N THR A 3 19.71 -12.79 -30.28
CA THR A 3 19.84 -11.37 -30.63
C THR A 3 18.53 -10.59 -30.42
N HIS A 4 17.40 -11.30 -30.30
CA HIS A 4 16.08 -10.74 -30.08
C HIS A 4 15.30 -11.62 -29.11
N ALA A 5 14.48 -11.00 -28.25
CA ALA A 5 13.54 -11.67 -27.40
C ALA A 5 12.32 -10.76 -27.16
N ARG A 6 11.17 -11.36 -26.90
CA ARG A 6 9.99 -10.63 -26.54
C ARG A 6 10.12 -10.00 -25.16
N VAL A 7 10.67 -10.74 -24.20
CA VAL A 7 10.97 -10.23 -22.85
C VAL A 7 12.39 -10.64 -22.46
N VAL A 8 13.14 -9.69 -21.93
CA VAL A 8 14.39 -9.95 -21.23
C VAL A 8 14.21 -9.65 -19.75
N VAL A 9 14.43 -10.66 -18.90
CA VAL A 9 14.48 -10.52 -17.43
C VAL A 9 15.94 -10.38 -17.02
N ILE A 10 16.28 -9.32 -16.30
CA ILE A 10 17.62 -9.09 -15.76
C ILE A 10 17.63 -9.48 -14.28
N GLY A 11 18.43 -10.49 -13.92
CA GLY A 11 18.59 -10.99 -12.56
C GLY A 11 18.07 -12.42 -12.35
N GLY A 12 18.95 -13.31 -11.88
CA GLY A 12 18.74 -14.75 -11.72
C GLY A 12 18.42 -15.19 -10.28
N GLY A 13 17.95 -14.30 -9.42
CA GLY A 13 17.40 -14.65 -8.11
C GLY A 13 16.01 -15.28 -8.21
N ALA A 14 15.46 -15.74 -7.08
CA ALA A 14 14.13 -16.37 -7.02
C ALA A 14 13.04 -15.52 -7.70
N VAL A 15 13.09 -14.20 -7.55
CA VAL A 15 12.10 -13.25 -8.10
C VAL A 15 12.17 -13.19 -9.62
N GLY A 16 13.38 -13.06 -10.20
CA GLY A 16 13.55 -13.01 -11.65
C GLY A 16 13.21 -14.33 -12.33
N VAL A 17 13.67 -15.46 -11.75
CA VAL A 17 13.35 -16.79 -12.27
C VAL A 17 11.86 -17.10 -12.15
N SER A 18 11.19 -16.63 -11.09
CA SER A 18 9.73 -16.74 -10.94
C SER A 18 8.99 -15.94 -12.04
N THR A 19 9.45 -14.73 -12.34
CA THR A 19 8.86 -13.93 -13.43
C THR A 19 9.01 -14.66 -14.77
N LEU A 20 10.19 -15.20 -15.06
CA LEU A 20 10.44 -15.98 -16.26
C LEU A 20 9.54 -17.22 -16.35
N TYR A 21 9.40 -17.96 -15.25
CA TYR A 21 8.52 -19.14 -15.15
C TYR A 21 7.07 -18.78 -15.49
N HIS A 22 6.54 -17.70 -14.93
CA HIS A 22 5.16 -17.30 -15.18
C HIS A 22 4.92 -16.78 -16.60
N LEU A 23 5.88 -16.08 -17.20
CA LEU A 23 5.83 -15.70 -18.62
C LEU A 23 5.76 -16.93 -19.51
N ALA A 24 6.65 -17.92 -19.28
CA ALA A 24 6.64 -19.18 -20.01
C ALA A 24 5.34 -19.97 -19.80
N LYS A 25 4.82 -20.00 -18.58
CA LYS A 25 3.53 -20.63 -18.24
C LYS A 25 2.33 -19.98 -18.93
N LYS A 26 2.41 -18.67 -19.24
CA LYS A 26 1.44 -17.93 -20.05
C LYS A 26 1.59 -18.20 -21.57
N GLY A 27 2.50 -19.09 -21.98
CA GLY A 27 2.75 -19.45 -23.36
C GLY A 27 3.69 -18.50 -24.13
N TRP A 28 4.37 -17.59 -23.43
CA TRP A 28 5.39 -16.74 -24.02
C TRP A 28 6.73 -17.46 -23.99
N SER A 29 7.06 -18.20 -25.08
CA SER A 29 8.30 -19.00 -25.18
C SER A 29 9.53 -18.19 -25.59
N ASP A 30 9.33 -17.02 -26.22
CA ASP A 30 10.43 -16.13 -26.62
C ASP A 30 10.79 -15.17 -25.50
N VAL A 31 11.21 -15.74 -24.37
CA VAL A 31 11.60 -15.02 -23.16
C VAL A 31 13.00 -15.47 -22.71
N VAL A 32 13.79 -14.50 -22.25
CA VAL A 32 15.20 -14.70 -21.90
C VAL A 32 15.45 -14.14 -20.50
N LEU A 33 16.23 -14.86 -19.69
CA LEU A 33 16.79 -14.32 -18.45
C LEU A 33 18.31 -14.17 -18.59
N ILE A 34 18.82 -13.04 -18.15
CA ILE A 34 20.26 -12.71 -18.13
C ILE A 34 20.69 -12.54 -16.66
N GLU A 35 21.72 -13.32 -16.27
CA GLU A 35 22.32 -13.25 -14.92
C GLU A 35 23.83 -13.00 -15.05
N ARG A 36 24.33 -11.99 -14.31
CA ARG A 36 25.75 -11.60 -14.36
C ARG A 36 26.71 -12.67 -13.79
N ALA A 37 26.23 -13.45 -12.83
CA ALA A 37 26.96 -14.53 -12.20
C ALA A 37 26.24 -15.87 -12.47
N GLU A 38 26.06 -16.68 -11.46
CA GLU A 38 25.23 -17.89 -11.47
C GLU A 38 23.85 -17.59 -10.87
N LEU A 39 22.86 -18.40 -11.17
CA LEU A 39 21.55 -18.29 -10.54
C LEU A 39 21.68 -18.34 -9.02
N THR A 40 20.84 -17.58 -8.33
CA THR A 40 20.79 -17.43 -6.87
C THR A 40 21.94 -16.64 -6.24
N ALA A 41 22.96 -16.21 -6.96
CA ALA A 41 24.17 -15.58 -6.42
C ALA A 41 23.94 -14.30 -5.57
N GLY A 42 22.80 -13.61 -5.74
CA GLY A 42 22.40 -12.47 -4.90
C GLY A 42 21.91 -12.88 -3.52
N SER A 43 20.89 -12.21 -2.99
CA SER A 43 20.35 -12.51 -1.64
C SER A 43 19.67 -13.88 -1.53
N THR A 44 19.35 -14.55 -2.64
CA THR A 44 18.62 -15.81 -2.63
C THR A 44 19.40 -16.94 -1.93
N TRP A 45 20.72 -17.06 -2.15
CA TRP A 45 21.51 -18.20 -1.62
C TRP A 45 21.68 -18.18 -0.11
N HIS A 46 21.68 -17.00 0.52
CA HIS A 46 21.85 -16.86 1.97
C HIS A 46 20.53 -16.58 2.71
N ALA A 47 19.38 -16.63 2.03
CA ALA A 47 18.09 -16.44 2.67
C ALA A 47 17.74 -17.60 3.63
N ALA A 48 17.19 -17.29 4.80
CA ALA A 48 16.78 -18.28 5.80
C ALA A 48 15.60 -19.18 5.37
N GLY A 49 14.99 -18.88 4.22
CA GLY A 49 13.97 -19.71 3.58
C GLY A 49 12.59 -19.71 4.25
N LEU A 50 12.31 -18.81 5.16
CA LEU A 50 11.01 -18.72 5.83
C LEU A 50 9.91 -18.25 4.88
N LEU A 51 8.70 -18.80 5.03
CA LEU A 51 7.53 -18.51 4.22
C LEU A 51 6.39 -17.90 5.07
N PRO A 52 6.57 -16.74 5.73
CA PRO A 52 5.54 -16.17 6.56
C PRO A 52 4.38 -15.64 5.73
N LEU A 53 3.17 -16.19 5.92
CA LEU A 53 1.95 -15.69 5.30
C LEU A 53 1.41 -14.41 5.99
N PHE A 54 1.88 -14.11 7.19
CA PHE A 54 1.50 -12.90 7.91
C PHE A 54 1.89 -11.63 7.15
N ASN A 55 0.90 -10.84 6.74
CA ASN A 55 1.07 -9.49 6.21
C ASN A 55 -0.21 -8.69 6.39
N MET A 56 -0.13 -7.47 6.94
CA MET A 56 -1.29 -6.60 7.16
C MET A 56 -1.85 -5.99 5.87
N SER A 57 -1.06 -5.95 4.79
CA SER A 57 -1.52 -5.52 3.47
C SER A 57 -2.36 -6.60 2.80
N TYR A 58 -3.58 -6.27 2.40
CA TYR A 58 -4.48 -7.17 1.68
C TYR A 58 -3.89 -7.65 0.35
N THR A 59 -3.26 -6.75 -0.41
CA THR A 59 -2.58 -7.10 -1.68
C THR A 59 -1.40 -8.04 -1.45
N VAL A 60 -0.49 -7.69 -0.53
CA VAL A 60 0.72 -8.50 -0.27
C VAL A 60 0.34 -9.87 0.30
N GLY A 61 -0.70 -9.94 1.14
CA GLY A 61 -1.24 -11.21 1.65
C GLY A 61 -1.71 -12.15 0.54
N GLN A 62 -2.37 -11.63 -0.50
CA GLN A 62 -2.78 -12.41 -1.68
C GLN A 62 -1.56 -12.93 -2.47
N LEU A 63 -0.52 -12.07 -2.65
CA LEU A 63 0.71 -12.46 -3.33
C LEU A 63 1.44 -13.57 -2.58
N HIS A 64 1.57 -13.46 -1.25
CA HIS A 64 2.21 -14.47 -0.41
C HIS A 64 1.41 -15.79 -0.42
N LYS A 65 0.09 -15.72 -0.33
CA LYS A 65 -0.77 -16.91 -0.43
C LYS A 65 -0.54 -17.66 -1.76
N TYR A 66 -0.57 -16.93 -2.87
CA TYR A 66 -0.31 -17.55 -4.17
C TYR A 66 1.07 -18.21 -4.22
N SER A 67 2.11 -17.57 -3.67
CA SER A 67 3.46 -18.14 -3.61
C SER A 67 3.50 -19.48 -2.88
N VAL A 68 2.94 -19.54 -1.68
CA VAL A 68 2.92 -20.78 -0.87
C VAL A 68 2.12 -21.87 -1.57
N ASP A 69 0.97 -21.54 -2.15
CA ASP A 69 0.15 -22.48 -2.93
C ASP A 69 0.91 -22.98 -4.18
N LEU A 70 1.67 -22.13 -4.84
CA LEU A 70 2.54 -22.51 -5.96
C LEU A 70 3.64 -23.49 -5.49
N TYR A 71 4.34 -23.15 -4.40
CA TYR A 71 5.49 -23.94 -3.94
C TYR A 71 5.08 -25.35 -3.50
N LYS A 72 3.90 -25.52 -2.95
CA LYS A 72 3.32 -26.85 -2.61
C LYS A 72 3.12 -27.74 -3.87
N ARG A 73 2.75 -27.15 -5.02
CA ARG A 73 2.48 -27.91 -6.25
C ARG A 73 3.66 -27.99 -7.21
N LEU A 74 4.69 -27.14 -7.02
CA LEU A 74 5.82 -26.99 -7.93
C LEU A 74 6.60 -28.31 -8.14
N PRO A 75 6.82 -29.17 -7.11
CA PRO A 75 7.45 -30.49 -7.30
C PRO A 75 6.69 -31.36 -8.27
N ALA A 76 5.36 -31.39 -8.21
CA ALA A 76 4.54 -32.15 -9.15
C ALA A 76 4.57 -31.57 -10.56
N GLU A 77 4.62 -30.24 -10.70
CA GLU A 77 4.65 -29.55 -12.00
C GLU A 77 6.01 -29.68 -12.70
N THR A 78 7.10 -29.72 -11.94
CA THR A 78 8.47 -29.65 -12.51
C THR A 78 9.29 -30.93 -12.33
N GLY A 79 8.86 -31.82 -11.44
CA GLY A 79 9.66 -32.98 -11.04
C GLY A 79 10.94 -32.60 -10.28
N GLN A 80 10.96 -31.44 -9.61
CA GLN A 80 12.07 -30.94 -8.80
C GLN A 80 11.55 -30.68 -7.38
N ASP A 81 12.13 -31.34 -6.39
CA ASP A 81 11.85 -31.05 -4.98
C ASP A 81 12.31 -29.64 -4.62
N VAL A 82 11.55 -28.99 -3.78
CA VAL A 82 11.82 -27.63 -3.29
C VAL A 82 12.15 -27.60 -1.81
N SER A 83 12.21 -28.78 -1.19
CA SER A 83 12.48 -28.96 0.26
C SER A 83 11.57 -28.07 1.11
N PHE A 84 10.26 -28.12 0.82
CA PHE A 84 9.28 -27.34 1.59
C PHE A 84 8.81 -28.15 2.82
N HIS A 85 9.24 -27.68 3.99
CA HIS A 85 8.83 -28.20 5.29
C HIS A 85 7.62 -27.41 5.80
N VAL A 86 6.44 -28.02 5.75
CA VAL A 86 5.20 -27.44 6.26
C VAL A 86 5.13 -27.71 7.76
N THR A 87 5.81 -26.90 8.55
CA THR A 87 5.93 -27.04 10.02
C THR A 87 4.93 -26.19 10.79
N GLY A 88 4.30 -25.21 10.12
CA GLY A 88 3.54 -24.15 10.74
C GLY A 88 4.40 -22.98 11.19
N ASN A 89 3.74 -21.90 11.58
CA ASN A 89 4.36 -20.68 12.12
C ASN A 89 3.61 -20.24 13.37
N LEU A 90 4.36 -19.98 14.42
CA LEU A 90 3.87 -19.59 15.74
C LEU A 90 4.42 -18.22 16.09
N ARG A 91 3.53 -17.23 16.25
CA ARG A 91 3.89 -15.86 16.65
C ARG A 91 3.39 -15.60 18.05
N LEU A 92 4.29 -15.39 19.00
CA LEU A 92 3.98 -15.18 20.40
C LEU A 92 3.43 -13.78 20.65
N ALA A 93 2.45 -13.67 21.53
CA ALA A 93 1.98 -12.40 22.10
C ALA A 93 2.28 -12.39 23.61
N THR A 94 2.90 -11.30 24.08
CA THR A 94 3.23 -11.09 25.50
C THR A 94 2.44 -9.94 26.11
N ASN A 95 1.59 -9.28 25.32
CA ASN A 95 0.76 -8.15 25.77
C ASN A 95 -0.53 -8.04 24.98
N LYS A 96 -1.47 -7.22 25.49
CA LYS A 96 -2.79 -7.02 24.90
C LYS A 96 -2.75 -6.37 23.51
N ALA A 97 -1.87 -5.39 23.28
CA ALA A 97 -1.81 -4.69 22.01
C ALA A 97 -1.36 -5.64 20.87
N ARG A 98 -0.43 -6.55 21.17
CA ARG A 98 -0.02 -7.62 20.25
C ARG A 98 -1.16 -8.60 19.96
N MET A 99 -1.96 -8.93 20.98
CA MET A 99 -3.15 -9.76 20.77
C MET A 99 -4.19 -9.07 19.91
N ASP A 100 -4.42 -7.76 20.11
CA ASP A 100 -5.32 -6.97 19.26
C ASP A 100 -4.84 -6.97 17.78
N GLU A 101 -3.51 -6.85 17.54
CA GLU A 101 -2.91 -7.00 16.21
C GLU A 101 -3.23 -8.36 15.58
N TYR A 102 -3.02 -9.44 16.34
CA TYR A 102 -3.25 -10.80 15.84
C TYR A 102 -4.73 -11.08 15.57
N GLN A 103 -5.62 -10.60 16.43
CA GLN A 103 -7.06 -10.70 16.21
C GLN A 103 -7.50 -9.92 14.96
N LYS A 104 -6.99 -8.70 14.77
CA LYS A 104 -7.23 -7.91 13.56
C LYS A 104 -6.74 -8.65 12.32
N TYR A 105 -5.53 -9.19 12.38
CA TYR A 105 -4.94 -9.91 11.27
C TYR A 105 -5.70 -11.19 10.90
N CYS A 106 -6.19 -11.97 11.87
CA CYS A 106 -7.03 -13.13 11.61
C CYS A 106 -8.26 -12.76 10.77
N GLY A 107 -8.92 -11.64 11.08
CA GLY A 107 -10.03 -11.14 10.28
C GLY A 107 -9.61 -10.87 8.83
N THR A 108 -8.54 -10.12 8.62
CA THR A 108 -8.00 -9.82 7.28
C THR A 108 -7.62 -11.10 6.52
N ALA A 109 -6.91 -12.02 7.16
CA ALA A 109 -6.47 -13.28 6.57
C ALA A 109 -7.66 -14.15 6.09
N ASN A 110 -8.73 -14.18 6.86
CA ASN A 110 -9.96 -14.90 6.47
C ASN A 110 -10.53 -14.36 5.15
N THR A 111 -10.46 -13.06 4.89
CA THR A 111 -10.98 -12.47 3.65
C THR A 111 -10.18 -12.85 2.40
N ILE A 112 -8.93 -13.28 2.55
CA ILE A 112 -8.07 -13.83 1.48
C ILE A 112 -8.00 -15.37 1.50
N GLY A 113 -8.73 -16.02 2.38
CA GLY A 113 -8.77 -17.49 2.47
C GLY A 113 -7.51 -18.11 3.07
N VAL A 114 -6.86 -17.41 4.01
CA VAL A 114 -5.71 -17.90 4.80
C VAL A 114 -6.19 -18.20 6.22
N PRO A 115 -6.25 -19.48 6.66
CA PRO A 115 -6.75 -19.83 7.97
C PRO A 115 -5.68 -19.61 9.03
N PHE A 116 -5.82 -18.55 9.81
CA PHE A 116 -5.05 -18.32 11.03
C PHE A 116 -5.88 -18.60 12.27
N GLN A 117 -5.20 -19.00 13.35
CA GLN A 117 -5.82 -19.29 14.63
C GLN A 117 -5.12 -18.49 15.73
N VAL A 118 -5.90 -17.87 16.59
CA VAL A 118 -5.38 -17.35 17.87
C VAL A 118 -5.51 -18.47 18.89
N ILE A 119 -4.41 -18.84 19.52
CA ILE A 119 -4.30 -19.98 20.43
C ILE A 119 -3.86 -19.54 21.81
N THR A 120 -4.20 -20.39 22.80
CA THR A 120 -3.90 -20.20 24.21
C THR A 120 -2.43 -20.52 24.54
N PRO A 121 -1.89 -20.06 25.71
CA PRO A 121 -0.54 -20.44 26.15
C PRO A 121 -0.34 -21.96 26.30
N GLN A 122 -1.38 -22.70 26.68
CA GLN A 122 -1.26 -24.15 26.79
C GLN A 122 -1.13 -24.80 25.40
N GLU A 123 -1.91 -24.39 24.43
CA GLU A 123 -1.78 -24.86 23.05
C GLU A 123 -0.41 -24.49 22.45
N VAL A 124 0.18 -23.33 22.84
CA VAL A 124 1.56 -22.97 22.49
C VAL A 124 2.54 -24.01 23.04
N LYS A 125 2.40 -24.40 24.32
CA LYS A 125 3.25 -25.41 24.95
C LYS A 125 3.10 -26.81 24.31
N ASP A 126 1.89 -27.16 23.92
CA ASP A 126 1.61 -28.44 23.25
C ASP A 126 2.24 -28.49 21.84
N LEU A 127 2.22 -27.36 21.12
CA LEU A 127 2.85 -27.20 19.80
C LEU A 127 4.38 -27.10 19.89
N TRP A 128 4.89 -26.49 20.96
CA TRP A 128 6.32 -26.19 21.17
C TRP A 128 6.78 -26.62 22.57
N PRO A 129 6.99 -27.95 22.83
CA PRO A 129 7.27 -28.46 24.18
C PRO A 129 8.56 -27.92 24.83
N LEU A 130 9.52 -27.41 24.02
CA LEU A 130 10.81 -26.87 24.52
C LEU A 130 10.72 -25.39 24.94
N ILE A 131 9.54 -24.72 24.78
CA ILE A 131 9.35 -23.32 25.11
C ILE A 131 9.11 -23.07 26.61
N ASP A 132 9.64 -21.97 27.13
CA ASP A 132 9.24 -21.40 28.43
C ASP A 132 8.07 -20.43 28.21
N LEU A 133 6.98 -20.61 28.96
CA LEU A 133 5.79 -19.76 28.84
C LEU A 133 5.94 -18.39 29.54
N GLY A 134 7.03 -18.22 30.28
CA GLY A 134 7.34 -17.00 31.04
C GLY A 134 7.03 -17.12 32.54
N ASN A 135 7.64 -16.24 33.32
CA ASN A 135 7.55 -16.19 34.76
C ASN A 135 7.12 -14.80 35.29
N GLY A 136 6.79 -13.87 34.38
CA GLY A 136 6.40 -12.49 34.70
C GLY A 136 7.57 -11.54 35.02
N GLY A 137 8.82 -12.07 35.03
CA GLY A 137 10.04 -11.28 35.21
C GLY A 137 10.74 -10.98 33.88
N ASP A 138 12.00 -11.40 33.77
CA ASP A 138 12.85 -11.19 32.58
C ASP A 138 12.32 -11.93 31.34
N THR A 139 11.51 -12.96 31.55
CA THR A 139 10.78 -13.66 30.49
C THR A 139 9.30 -13.31 30.61
N PRO A 140 8.77 -12.39 29.78
CA PRO A 140 7.36 -12.02 29.83
C PRO A 140 6.43 -13.22 29.61
N ASN A 141 5.31 -13.27 30.33
CA ASN A 141 4.33 -14.32 30.14
C ASN A 141 3.74 -14.27 28.73
N ILE A 142 3.63 -15.41 28.09
CA ILE A 142 2.86 -15.56 26.87
C ILE A 142 1.38 -15.46 27.24
N VAL A 143 0.65 -14.54 26.63
CA VAL A 143 -0.80 -14.34 26.80
C VAL A 143 -1.61 -15.06 25.70
N GLY A 144 -0.94 -15.53 24.67
CA GLY A 144 -1.48 -16.27 23.53
C GLY A 144 -0.53 -16.20 22.35
N ALA A 145 -0.95 -16.74 21.22
CA ALA A 145 -0.17 -16.68 19.98
C ALA A 145 -1.08 -16.70 18.74
N LEU A 146 -0.52 -16.24 17.64
CA LEU A 146 -1.07 -16.43 16.30
C LEU A 146 -0.41 -17.66 15.69
N TYR A 147 -1.21 -18.65 15.27
CA TYR A 147 -0.74 -19.89 14.65
C TYR A 147 -1.28 -20.05 13.22
N HIS A 148 -0.40 -20.42 12.30
CA HIS A 148 -0.75 -20.82 10.93
C HIS A 148 -0.16 -22.19 10.61
N PRO A 149 -0.99 -23.23 10.38
CA PRO A 149 -0.51 -24.61 10.19
C PRO A 149 0.19 -24.85 8.84
N ASP A 150 -0.19 -24.11 7.80
CA ASP A 150 0.27 -24.30 6.40
C ASP A 150 1.53 -23.50 6.03
N ASP A 151 2.08 -22.77 6.98
CA ASP A 151 3.31 -22.01 6.89
C ASP A 151 4.54 -22.93 7.16
N GLY A 152 5.75 -22.41 6.97
CA GLY A 152 6.96 -23.20 7.23
C GLY A 152 8.21 -22.58 6.63
N HIS A 153 9.09 -23.43 6.12
CA HIS A 153 10.33 -23.01 5.47
C HIS A 153 10.67 -23.86 4.24
N ILE A 154 11.49 -23.32 3.35
CA ILE A 154 11.84 -23.92 2.07
C ILE A 154 13.34 -23.72 1.79
N ALA A 155 13.94 -24.55 0.94
CA ALA A 155 15.27 -24.28 0.41
C ALA A 155 15.22 -23.27 -0.75
N PRO A 156 15.73 -22.04 -0.58
CA PRO A 156 15.59 -20.99 -1.61
C PRO A 156 16.25 -21.33 -2.95
N ALA A 157 17.37 -22.05 -2.90
CA ALA A 157 18.07 -22.51 -4.11
C ALA A 157 17.25 -23.57 -4.87
N ASP A 158 16.71 -24.57 -4.16
CA ASP A 158 15.89 -25.63 -4.76
C ASP A 158 14.61 -25.07 -5.37
N LEU A 159 13.96 -24.15 -4.68
CA LEU A 159 12.82 -23.39 -5.23
C LEU A 159 13.18 -22.71 -6.55
N THR A 160 14.31 -22.00 -6.58
CA THR A 160 14.76 -21.28 -7.79
C THR A 160 15.06 -22.27 -8.91
N MET A 161 15.68 -23.42 -8.62
CA MET A 161 15.94 -24.46 -9.63
C MET A 161 14.67 -25.13 -10.15
N ALA A 162 13.66 -25.33 -9.29
CA ALA A 162 12.36 -25.84 -9.74
C ALA A 162 11.66 -24.87 -10.69
N LEU A 163 11.63 -23.58 -10.34
CA LEU A 163 11.11 -22.51 -11.22
C LEU A 163 11.87 -22.45 -12.55
N ARG A 164 13.22 -22.52 -12.52
CA ARG A 164 14.08 -22.61 -13.71
C ARG A 164 13.69 -23.76 -14.60
N LYS A 165 13.50 -24.94 -14.04
CA LYS A 165 13.15 -26.17 -14.77
C LYS A 165 11.80 -26.01 -15.46
N GLY A 166 10.81 -25.44 -14.77
CA GLY A 166 9.50 -25.13 -15.33
C GLY A 166 9.55 -24.08 -16.43
N ALA A 167 10.35 -23.02 -16.27
CA ALA A 167 10.54 -21.99 -17.28
C ALA A 167 11.16 -22.56 -18.57
N ARG A 168 12.20 -23.38 -18.44
CA ARG A 168 12.87 -24.05 -19.59
C ARG A 168 11.95 -25.03 -20.31
N ALA A 169 11.14 -25.76 -19.58
CA ALA A 169 10.14 -26.65 -20.18
C ALA A 169 9.11 -25.86 -21.02
N GLY A 170 8.82 -24.61 -20.68
CA GLY A 170 8.01 -23.67 -21.44
C GLY A 170 8.77 -22.93 -22.57
N GLY A 171 10.02 -23.25 -22.84
CA GLY A 171 10.84 -22.69 -23.93
C GLY A 171 11.69 -21.47 -23.57
N ALA A 172 11.71 -21.04 -22.31
CA ALA A 172 12.53 -19.92 -21.87
C ALA A 172 14.04 -20.25 -21.90
N GLU A 173 14.86 -19.26 -22.25
CA GLU A 173 16.32 -19.36 -22.24
C GLU A 173 16.93 -18.60 -21.05
N ILE A 174 18.04 -19.12 -20.51
CA ILE A 174 18.74 -18.53 -19.37
C ILE A 174 20.22 -18.47 -19.69
N TYR A 175 20.80 -17.28 -19.58
CA TYR A 175 22.20 -16.98 -19.82
C TYR A 175 22.87 -16.51 -18.53
N GLU A 176 23.60 -17.41 -17.91
CA GLU A 176 24.43 -17.12 -16.73
C GLU A 176 25.78 -16.52 -17.18
N HIS A 177 26.49 -15.87 -16.25
CA HIS A 177 27.76 -15.17 -16.51
C HIS A 177 27.64 -14.16 -17.65
N THR A 178 26.49 -13.50 -17.72
CA THR A 178 26.15 -12.54 -18.77
C THR A 178 25.68 -11.25 -18.10
N GLU A 179 26.53 -10.23 -18.19
CA GLU A 179 26.30 -8.95 -17.53
C GLU A 179 25.78 -7.90 -18.54
N VAL A 180 24.68 -7.23 -18.20
CA VAL A 180 24.18 -6.07 -18.94
C VAL A 180 25.02 -4.85 -18.58
N THR A 181 25.71 -4.26 -19.55
CA THR A 181 26.63 -3.14 -19.36
C THR A 181 26.08 -1.80 -19.85
N ALA A 182 25.14 -1.82 -20.82
CA ALA A 182 24.48 -0.62 -21.31
C ALA A 182 23.09 -0.95 -21.87
N VAL A 183 22.22 0.06 -21.87
CA VAL A 183 20.87 -0.05 -22.41
C VAL A 183 20.52 1.20 -23.22
N VAL A 184 19.80 1.03 -24.33
CA VAL A 184 19.28 2.14 -25.14
C VAL A 184 17.87 1.80 -25.60
N GLN A 185 16.94 2.76 -25.48
CA GLN A 185 15.60 2.59 -26.03
C GLN A 185 15.54 3.12 -27.45
N SER A 186 14.98 2.33 -28.36
CA SER A 186 14.74 2.74 -29.75
C SER A 186 13.51 3.64 -29.86
N ALA A 187 13.32 4.29 -31.00
CA ALA A 187 12.12 5.09 -31.27
C ALA A 187 10.83 4.24 -31.30
N SER A 188 10.92 2.93 -31.64
CA SER A 188 9.80 1.98 -31.58
C SER A 188 9.39 1.63 -30.15
N GLY A 189 10.24 1.94 -29.14
CA GLY A 189 10.01 1.61 -27.74
C GLY A 189 10.65 0.28 -27.29
N GLU A 190 11.34 -0.43 -28.19
CA GLU A 190 12.15 -1.60 -27.88
C GLU A 190 13.44 -1.20 -27.16
N TRP A 191 13.98 -2.10 -26.39
CA TRP A 191 15.23 -1.94 -25.66
C TRP A 191 16.36 -2.74 -26.30
N LYS A 192 17.47 -2.08 -26.60
CA LYS A 192 18.73 -2.72 -26.96
C LYS A 192 19.60 -2.81 -25.70
N LEU A 193 19.94 -4.03 -25.31
CA LEU A 193 20.82 -4.32 -24.18
C LEU A 193 22.16 -4.78 -24.72
N THR A 194 23.22 -4.11 -24.29
CA THR A 194 24.60 -4.53 -24.53
C THR A 194 25.08 -5.34 -23.34
N THR A 195 25.69 -6.49 -23.61
CA THR A 195 26.22 -7.40 -22.59
C THR A 195 27.67 -7.72 -22.85
N ASN A 196 28.38 -8.28 -21.87
CA ASN A 196 29.73 -8.81 -22.03
C ASN A 196 29.83 -9.99 -23.04
N LYS A 197 28.69 -10.53 -23.54
CA LYS A 197 28.61 -11.64 -24.52
C LYS A 197 27.90 -11.26 -25.82
N GLY A 198 27.67 -9.99 -26.09
CA GLY A 198 26.98 -9.49 -27.29
C GLY A 198 25.75 -8.68 -26.96
N GLU A 199 24.92 -8.44 -27.97
CA GLU A 199 23.74 -7.57 -27.86
C GLU A 199 22.43 -8.35 -28.01
N ILE A 200 21.37 -7.88 -27.31
CA ILE A 200 20.02 -8.42 -27.47
C ILE A 200 19.01 -7.27 -27.51
N THR A 201 18.07 -7.33 -28.43
CA THR A 201 16.92 -6.41 -28.51
C THR A 201 15.71 -7.06 -27.86
N ALA A 202 14.96 -6.32 -27.06
CA ALA A 202 13.78 -6.80 -26.34
C ALA A 202 12.58 -5.85 -26.50
N GLU A 203 11.38 -6.42 -26.74
CA GLU A 203 10.14 -5.63 -26.70
C GLU A 203 9.89 -5.11 -25.26
N HIS A 204 10.13 -5.96 -24.25
CA HIS A 204 10.00 -5.62 -22.83
C HIS A 204 11.26 -6.02 -22.06
N VAL A 205 11.59 -5.20 -21.04
CA VAL A 205 12.65 -5.52 -20.07
C VAL A 205 12.05 -5.55 -18.67
N VAL A 206 12.43 -6.57 -17.90
CA VAL A 206 12.11 -6.68 -16.46
C VAL A 206 13.38 -6.57 -15.66
N CYS A 207 13.48 -5.62 -14.74
CA CYS A 207 14.53 -5.54 -13.73
C CYS A 207 14.10 -6.31 -12.48
N ALA A 208 14.86 -7.35 -12.11
CA ALA A 208 14.70 -8.15 -10.90
C ALA A 208 16.08 -8.37 -10.25
N THR A 209 16.82 -7.26 -10.09
CA THR A 209 18.26 -7.22 -9.85
C THR A 209 18.62 -7.13 -8.34
N GLY A 210 17.62 -7.16 -7.46
CA GLY A 210 17.78 -7.26 -6.02
C GLY A 210 18.67 -6.15 -5.45
N ASN A 211 19.85 -6.50 -4.92
CA ASN A 211 20.78 -5.53 -4.34
C ASN A 211 21.29 -4.49 -5.34
N TYR A 212 21.24 -4.79 -6.65
CA TYR A 212 21.67 -3.91 -7.74
C TYR A 212 20.54 -3.02 -8.28
N ALA A 213 19.32 -3.07 -7.71
CA ALA A 213 18.13 -2.39 -8.21
C ALA A 213 18.35 -0.91 -8.51
N ARG A 214 19.00 -0.18 -7.58
CA ARG A 214 19.29 1.25 -7.77
C ARG A 214 20.32 1.51 -8.86
N GLN A 215 21.35 0.69 -8.94
CA GLN A 215 22.42 0.76 -9.94
C GLN A 215 21.87 0.44 -11.34
N THR A 216 21.16 -0.66 -11.47
CA THR A 216 20.50 -1.06 -12.73
C THR A 216 19.47 0.00 -13.16
N GLY A 217 18.64 0.51 -12.22
CA GLY A 217 17.68 1.57 -12.51
C GLY A 217 18.31 2.81 -13.14
N ARG A 218 19.51 3.22 -12.68
CA ARG A 218 20.24 4.36 -13.26
C ARG A 218 20.60 4.16 -14.73
N MET A 219 20.85 2.91 -15.18
CA MET A 219 21.11 2.62 -16.59
C MET A 219 19.89 2.97 -17.47
N PHE A 220 18.68 2.85 -16.89
CA PHE A 220 17.41 3.21 -17.53
C PHE A 220 16.96 4.66 -17.23
N GLY A 221 17.82 5.48 -16.59
CA GLY A 221 17.48 6.85 -16.19
C GLY A 221 16.56 6.97 -14.98
N LEU A 222 16.42 5.90 -14.18
CA LEU A 222 15.52 5.84 -13.03
C LEU A 222 16.27 5.94 -11.69
N ASN A 223 15.67 6.64 -10.73
CA ASN A 223 16.08 6.61 -9.33
C ASN A 223 15.18 5.61 -8.57
N VAL A 224 15.49 4.33 -8.66
CA VAL A 224 14.75 3.27 -7.97
C VAL A 224 15.01 3.35 -6.46
N PRO A 225 13.97 3.52 -5.60
CA PRO A 225 14.14 3.68 -4.16
C PRO A 225 14.29 2.32 -3.45
N ALA A 226 15.31 1.55 -3.87
CA ALA A 226 15.66 0.29 -3.25
C ALA A 226 17.15 0.30 -2.91
N ILE A 227 17.49 0.16 -1.62
CA ILE A 227 18.85 0.13 -1.09
C ILE A 227 18.92 -1.01 -0.09
N PRO A 228 19.95 -1.90 -0.18
CA PRO A 228 20.09 -3.02 0.76
C PRO A 228 20.37 -2.57 2.19
N VAL A 229 19.91 -3.40 3.14
CA VAL A 229 20.23 -3.31 4.56
C VAL A 229 20.93 -4.60 4.96
N GLU A 230 21.87 -4.58 5.90
CA GLU A 230 22.43 -5.79 6.48
C GLU A 230 21.35 -6.58 7.21
N HIS A 231 21.38 -7.90 7.04
CA HIS A 231 20.57 -8.82 7.83
C HIS A 231 21.38 -10.02 8.22
N GLN A 232 21.37 -10.36 9.49
CA GLN A 232 22.14 -11.50 9.99
C GLN A 232 21.28 -12.50 10.73
N TYR A 233 21.74 -13.74 10.70
CA TYR A 233 21.20 -14.80 11.52
C TYR A 233 22.31 -15.73 12.00
N ILE A 234 22.04 -16.41 13.12
CA ILE A 234 22.96 -17.34 13.77
C ILE A 234 22.56 -18.74 13.39
N VAL A 235 23.54 -19.54 13.03
CA VAL A 235 23.43 -21.00 12.92
C VAL A 235 24.06 -21.62 14.15
N TYR A 236 23.28 -22.36 14.93
CA TYR A 236 23.76 -23.05 16.11
C TYR A 236 24.22 -24.46 15.77
N ASP A 237 25.10 -25.00 16.62
CA ASP A 237 25.42 -26.43 16.66
C ASP A 237 24.21 -27.27 17.03
N GLU A 238 24.36 -28.59 17.01
CA GLU A 238 23.29 -29.52 17.37
C GLU A 238 22.87 -29.34 18.84
N SER A 239 21.56 -29.34 19.09
CA SER A 239 20.97 -29.26 20.43
C SER A 239 20.68 -30.63 20.99
N PRO A 240 21.27 -30.98 22.16
CA PRO A 240 20.97 -32.26 22.83
C PRO A 240 19.48 -32.42 23.15
N GLU A 241 18.81 -31.33 23.59
CA GLU A 241 17.40 -31.34 23.97
C GLU A 241 16.50 -31.52 22.73
N LEU A 242 16.82 -30.86 21.62
CA LEU A 242 16.10 -31.04 20.35
C LEU A 242 16.26 -32.48 19.85
N LYS A 243 17.49 -33.02 19.88
CA LYS A 243 17.75 -34.43 19.53
C LYS A 243 16.95 -35.38 20.40
N ALA A 244 16.93 -35.18 21.72
CA ALA A 244 16.15 -36.01 22.63
C ALA A 244 14.65 -35.94 22.29
N TYR A 245 14.12 -34.77 22.05
CA TYR A 245 12.72 -34.55 21.62
C TYR A 245 12.40 -35.25 20.29
N ARG A 246 13.25 -35.10 19.27
CA ARG A 246 13.05 -35.75 17.96
C ARG A 246 13.18 -37.29 18.05
N ASN A 247 14.13 -37.79 18.81
CA ASN A 247 14.33 -39.23 19.03
C ASN A 247 13.15 -39.87 19.81
N ALA A 248 12.46 -39.10 20.63
CA ALA A 248 11.25 -39.55 21.33
C ALA A 248 10.00 -39.52 20.41
N GLY A 249 10.14 -39.27 19.12
CA GLY A 249 9.05 -39.20 18.13
C GLY A 249 8.43 -37.82 17.99
N GLY A 250 9.05 -36.79 18.53
CA GLY A 250 8.62 -35.39 18.33
C GLY A 250 8.66 -35.00 16.88
N ARG A 251 7.63 -34.23 16.43
CA ARG A 251 7.61 -33.65 15.07
C ARG A 251 8.58 -32.48 14.95
N GLU A 252 8.89 -32.09 13.71
CA GLU A 252 9.60 -30.85 13.47
C GLU A 252 8.79 -29.67 14.00
N LEU A 253 9.43 -28.76 14.76
CA LEU A 253 8.77 -27.67 15.45
C LEU A 253 8.38 -26.56 14.47
N ALA A 254 7.25 -25.92 14.72
CA ALA A 254 6.81 -24.76 13.96
C ALA A 254 7.86 -23.63 14.02
N VAL A 255 7.96 -22.83 12.96
CA VAL A 255 8.77 -21.61 13.00
C VAL A 255 8.24 -20.72 14.13
N LEU A 256 9.09 -20.42 15.10
CA LEU A 256 8.76 -19.58 16.26
C LEU A 256 9.13 -18.12 15.96
N ARG A 257 8.24 -17.19 16.32
CA ARG A 257 8.51 -15.75 16.28
C ARG A 257 8.14 -15.11 17.61
N GLU A 258 9.12 -14.55 18.30
CA GLU A 258 8.88 -13.69 19.45
C GLU A 258 8.99 -12.24 19.00
N SER A 259 7.88 -11.71 18.47
CA SER A 259 7.84 -10.41 17.81
C SER A 259 8.24 -9.26 18.74
N ASP A 260 7.84 -9.32 20.02
CA ASP A 260 8.18 -8.28 21.02
C ASP A 260 9.67 -8.27 21.42
N LYS A 261 10.42 -9.33 21.03
CA LYS A 261 11.90 -9.44 21.18
C LYS A 261 12.61 -9.42 19.84
N SER A 262 11.87 -9.24 18.75
CA SER A 262 12.36 -9.02 17.38
C SER A 262 13.24 -10.15 16.82
N TYR A 263 12.83 -11.42 17.02
CA TYR A 263 13.53 -12.57 16.43
C TYR A 263 12.57 -13.66 15.96
N TYR A 264 13.08 -14.48 15.04
CA TYR A 264 12.52 -15.78 14.68
C TYR A 264 13.50 -16.90 15.02
N LEU A 265 12.97 -18.10 15.27
CA LEU A 265 13.72 -19.32 15.57
C LEU A 265 13.11 -20.49 14.79
N ARG A 266 13.94 -21.34 14.18
CA ARG A 266 13.51 -22.60 13.55
C ARG A 266 14.54 -23.68 13.70
N GLU A 267 14.10 -24.94 13.55
CA GLU A 267 15.02 -26.05 13.42
C GLU A 267 15.86 -25.95 12.13
N GLU A 268 17.13 -26.30 12.25
CA GLU A 268 18.01 -26.53 11.11
C GLU A 268 18.79 -27.82 11.39
N ARG A 269 18.39 -28.90 10.70
CA ARG A 269 18.89 -30.25 11.02
C ARG A 269 18.58 -30.64 12.47
N MET A 270 19.56 -30.76 13.35
CA MET A 270 19.39 -31.01 14.78
C MET A 270 19.88 -29.85 15.65
N GLY A 271 20.02 -28.69 15.07
CA GLY A 271 20.33 -27.40 15.70
C GLY A 271 19.28 -26.35 15.37
N TRP A 272 19.68 -25.08 15.45
CA TRP A 272 18.76 -23.97 15.33
C TRP A 272 19.28 -22.88 14.36
N ILE A 273 18.37 -22.18 13.74
CA ILE A 273 18.62 -20.85 13.14
C ILE A 273 17.86 -19.82 13.95
N LEU A 274 18.57 -18.81 14.47
CA LEU A 274 18.04 -17.62 15.13
C LEU A 274 18.31 -16.40 14.28
N GLY A 275 17.28 -15.71 13.78
CA GLY A 275 17.42 -14.49 12.98
C GLY A 275 16.64 -13.33 13.59
N PRO A 276 17.33 -12.31 14.09
CA PRO A 276 16.69 -11.07 14.56
C PRO A 276 16.50 -10.08 13.44
N TYR A 277 15.68 -9.04 13.72
CA TYR A 277 15.68 -7.76 13.01
C TYR A 277 16.17 -6.69 14.00
N GLU A 278 17.48 -6.63 14.10
CA GLU A 278 18.19 -5.87 15.14
C GLU A 278 18.19 -4.35 14.84
N LYS A 279 18.19 -3.56 15.89
CA LYS A 279 18.39 -2.12 15.78
C LYS A 279 19.84 -1.82 15.40
N GLY A 280 20.04 -0.79 14.56
CA GLY A 280 21.37 -0.35 14.15
C GLY A 280 21.97 -1.11 12.96
N ALA A 281 21.21 -2.01 12.31
CA ALA A 281 21.64 -2.60 11.05
C ALA A 281 21.77 -1.51 9.96
N PRO A 282 22.97 -1.34 9.35
CA PRO A 282 23.20 -0.23 8.40
C PRO A 282 22.70 -0.56 7.00
N ALA A 283 22.23 0.46 6.30
CA ALA A 283 22.05 0.39 4.85
C ALA A 283 23.41 0.29 4.15
N ARG A 284 23.49 -0.55 3.14
CA ARG A 284 24.71 -0.79 2.36
C ARG A 284 24.50 -0.43 0.89
N PHE A 285 25.59 -0.14 0.21
CA PHE A 285 25.61 0.07 -1.25
C PHE A 285 24.67 1.17 -1.75
N ALA A 286 24.46 2.22 -0.99
CA ALA A 286 23.63 3.35 -1.38
C ALA A 286 24.08 4.04 -2.69
N ASP A 287 25.37 3.96 -3.03
CA ASP A 287 25.96 4.48 -4.27
C ASP A 287 26.13 3.42 -5.37
N GLY A 288 25.94 2.16 -5.04
CA GLY A 288 26.06 1.00 -5.94
C GLY A 288 26.82 -0.14 -5.26
N VAL A 289 26.56 -1.35 -5.70
CA VAL A 289 27.30 -2.54 -5.24
C VAL A 289 28.67 -2.56 -5.89
N PRO A 290 29.76 -2.70 -5.13
CA PRO A 290 31.11 -2.79 -5.70
C PRO A 290 31.25 -4.03 -6.58
N ASP A 291 32.09 -3.97 -7.62
CA ASP A 291 32.27 -5.07 -8.58
C ASP A 291 32.79 -6.35 -7.93
N TRP A 292 33.58 -6.22 -6.86
CA TRP A 292 34.12 -7.36 -6.10
C TRP A 292 33.06 -8.05 -5.23
N PHE A 293 31.94 -7.38 -4.92
CA PHE A 293 30.89 -7.94 -4.07
C PHE A 293 29.87 -8.70 -4.94
N GLY A 294 30.04 -10.00 -5.06
CA GLY A 294 29.10 -10.88 -5.77
C GLY A 294 28.36 -11.77 -4.78
N LYS A 295 28.84 -13.01 -4.65
CA LYS A 295 28.35 -14.00 -3.70
C LYS A 295 29.11 -13.91 -2.36
N ASN A 296 29.13 -12.70 -1.79
CA ASN A 296 29.87 -12.41 -0.55
C ASN A 296 28.90 -12.12 0.60
N LEU A 297 29.40 -12.27 1.82
CA LEU A 297 28.75 -11.89 3.06
C LEU A 297 29.55 -10.77 3.73
N PHE A 298 28.90 -10.02 4.61
CA PHE A 298 29.56 -9.12 5.56
C PHE A 298 30.09 -9.92 6.76
N GLU A 299 30.99 -9.31 7.52
CA GLU A 299 31.36 -9.85 8.83
C GLU A 299 30.16 -9.87 9.77
N GLY A 300 30.06 -10.89 10.60
CA GLY A 300 29.04 -10.99 11.63
C GLY A 300 29.29 -9.96 12.73
N ASP A 301 28.23 -9.29 13.16
CA ASP A 301 28.25 -8.33 14.28
C ASP A 301 27.55 -8.95 15.49
N LEU A 302 28.35 -9.56 16.36
CA LEU A 302 27.85 -10.27 17.53
C LEU A 302 27.24 -9.32 18.56
N ASP A 303 27.76 -8.09 18.68
CA ASP A 303 27.26 -7.11 19.65
C ASP A 303 25.79 -6.73 19.35
N ARG A 304 25.41 -6.65 18.08
CA ARG A 304 24.01 -6.45 17.69
C ARG A 304 23.12 -7.66 17.96
N LEU A 305 23.71 -8.87 18.00
CA LEU A 305 22.97 -10.13 18.20
C LEU A 305 22.75 -10.49 19.67
N VAL A 306 23.65 -10.11 20.58
CA VAL A 306 23.61 -10.49 22.00
C VAL A 306 22.25 -10.27 22.67
N PRO A 307 21.56 -9.12 22.53
CA PRO A 307 20.26 -8.92 23.19
C PRO A 307 19.19 -9.92 22.73
N HIS A 308 19.26 -10.38 21.48
CA HIS A 308 18.33 -11.33 20.90
C HIS A 308 18.68 -12.78 21.29
N ILE A 309 19.99 -13.09 21.37
CA ILE A 309 20.49 -14.38 21.89
C ILE A 309 20.00 -14.60 23.32
N GLU A 310 20.23 -13.62 24.20
CA GLU A 310 19.79 -13.70 25.60
C GLU A 310 18.26 -13.83 25.73
N ALA A 311 17.51 -13.09 24.91
CA ALA A 311 16.05 -13.19 24.92
C ALA A 311 15.58 -14.58 24.45
N ALA A 312 16.20 -15.12 23.40
CA ALA A 312 15.87 -16.42 22.85
C ALA A 312 16.24 -17.56 23.82
N GLN A 313 17.40 -17.49 24.50
CA GLN A 313 17.81 -18.47 25.52
C GLN A 313 16.82 -18.50 26.70
N ARG A 314 16.38 -17.33 27.19
CA ARG A 314 15.35 -17.29 28.24
C ARG A 314 14.01 -17.89 27.77
N ARG A 315 13.63 -17.71 26.50
CA ARG A 315 12.39 -18.27 25.94
C ARG A 315 12.49 -19.74 25.58
N VAL A 316 13.66 -20.18 25.12
CA VAL A 316 13.95 -21.55 24.72
C VAL A 316 15.26 -21.97 25.37
N PRO A 317 15.23 -22.50 26.64
CA PRO A 317 16.46 -22.85 27.40
C PRO A 317 17.37 -23.86 26.71
N ALA A 318 16.84 -24.64 25.78
CA ALA A 318 17.63 -25.57 24.96
C ALA A 318 18.72 -24.86 24.11
N LEU A 319 18.66 -23.55 23.95
CA LEU A 319 19.69 -22.77 23.27
C LEU A 319 20.92 -22.48 24.13
N GLU A 320 20.83 -22.56 25.45
CA GLU A 320 21.95 -22.29 26.36
C GLU A 320 23.08 -23.34 26.18
N ASN A 321 22.72 -24.55 25.78
CA ASN A 321 23.67 -25.66 25.60
C ASN A 321 24.17 -25.80 24.15
N CYS A 322 23.88 -24.80 23.28
CA CYS A 322 24.27 -24.82 21.87
C CYS A 322 25.39 -23.82 21.59
N GLY A 323 26.48 -24.28 20.98
CA GLY A 323 27.51 -23.40 20.45
C GLY A 323 27.05 -22.65 19.21
N ILE A 324 27.59 -21.45 18.96
CA ILE A 324 27.39 -20.72 17.70
C ILE A 324 28.34 -21.31 16.66
N LYS A 325 27.79 -21.92 15.63
CA LYS A 325 28.53 -22.53 14.53
C LYS A 325 28.93 -21.50 13.48
N ASP A 326 28.01 -20.58 13.14
CA ASP A 326 28.25 -19.59 12.10
C ASP A 326 27.30 -18.39 12.29
N ILE A 327 27.71 -17.23 11.77
CA ILE A 327 26.91 -16.02 11.66
C ILE A 327 26.85 -15.64 10.18
N VAL A 328 25.68 -15.72 9.59
CA VAL A 328 25.43 -15.31 8.21
C VAL A 328 24.96 -13.87 8.22
N ASN A 329 25.73 -12.93 7.66
CA ASN A 329 25.37 -11.52 7.53
C ASN A 329 25.39 -11.11 6.05
N GLY A 330 24.23 -10.90 5.46
CA GLY A 330 24.11 -10.61 4.03
C GLY A 330 23.19 -9.42 3.72
N PRO A 331 23.28 -8.88 2.49
CA PRO A 331 22.43 -7.77 2.07
C PRO A 331 21.01 -8.24 1.73
N ILE A 332 19.99 -7.55 2.26
CA ILE A 332 18.60 -7.69 1.85
C ILE A 332 18.15 -6.39 1.20
N SER A 333 17.56 -6.46 -0.01
CA SER A 333 17.01 -5.29 -0.69
C SER A 333 15.76 -4.77 0.02
N TYR A 334 15.78 -3.49 0.41
CA TYR A 334 14.68 -2.81 1.10
C TYR A 334 14.19 -1.59 0.33
N THR A 335 12.93 -1.24 0.56
CA THR A 335 12.27 -0.01 0.12
C THR A 335 11.80 0.80 1.33
N PRO A 336 11.49 2.10 1.17
CA PRO A 336 11.10 2.96 2.30
C PRO A 336 9.88 2.51 3.10
N ASP A 337 8.99 1.71 2.51
CA ASP A 337 7.80 1.14 3.17
C ASP A 337 7.88 -0.38 3.39
N GLY A 338 8.99 -1.01 3.00
CA GLY A 338 9.20 -2.45 3.12
C GLY A 338 8.44 -3.31 2.11
N SER A 339 7.58 -2.72 1.27
CA SER A 339 6.86 -3.44 0.22
C SER A 339 7.65 -3.43 -1.10
N PRO A 340 7.60 -4.49 -1.92
CA PRO A 340 8.35 -4.54 -3.17
C PRO A 340 7.84 -3.54 -4.21
N LEU A 341 8.63 -3.35 -5.27
CA LEU A 341 8.32 -2.52 -6.42
C LEU A 341 7.95 -3.44 -7.58
N VAL A 342 6.66 -3.65 -7.81
CA VAL A 342 6.15 -4.60 -8.83
C VAL A 342 5.23 -3.90 -9.81
N GLY A 343 5.64 -3.81 -11.07
CA GLY A 343 4.84 -3.17 -12.11
C GLY A 343 5.64 -2.34 -13.09
N PRO A 344 4.97 -1.49 -13.91
CA PRO A 344 5.66 -0.67 -14.92
C PRO A 344 6.50 0.42 -14.27
N ALA A 345 7.67 0.65 -14.82
CA ALA A 345 8.49 1.80 -14.47
C ALA A 345 7.82 3.11 -14.95
N TRP A 346 8.15 4.22 -14.32
CA TRP A 346 7.62 5.55 -14.67
C TRP A 346 8.47 6.26 -15.71
N GLY A 347 7.85 7.06 -16.57
CA GLY A 347 8.55 7.93 -17.52
C GLY A 347 9.22 7.22 -18.70
N VAL A 348 9.19 5.88 -18.75
CA VAL A 348 9.73 5.06 -19.83
C VAL A 348 8.72 4.00 -20.25
N ARG A 349 8.80 3.53 -21.48
CA ARG A 349 7.91 2.49 -22.01
C ARG A 349 8.58 1.13 -21.91
N ASN A 350 7.77 0.07 -21.76
CA ASN A 350 8.20 -1.33 -21.86
C ASN A 350 9.31 -1.74 -20.87
N LEU A 351 9.44 -1.00 -19.78
CA LEU A 351 10.32 -1.35 -18.67
C LEU A 351 9.46 -1.67 -17.43
N TRP A 352 9.82 -2.77 -16.78
CA TRP A 352 9.11 -3.33 -15.64
C TRP A 352 10.04 -3.53 -14.47
N LEU A 353 9.57 -3.31 -13.26
CA LEU A 353 10.31 -3.55 -12.03
C LEU A 353 9.70 -4.71 -11.25
N ASN A 354 10.54 -5.56 -10.69
CA ASN A 354 10.23 -6.55 -9.67
C ASN A 354 11.38 -6.55 -8.64
N GLU A 355 11.45 -5.48 -7.84
CA GLU A 355 12.63 -5.10 -7.06
C GLU A 355 12.27 -4.83 -5.59
N GLY A 356 13.28 -4.69 -4.72
CA GLY A 356 13.11 -4.21 -3.35
C GLY A 356 12.40 -5.20 -2.43
N HIS A 357 12.70 -6.47 -2.54
CA HIS A 357 12.04 -7.54 -1.79
C HIS A 357 12.70 -7.81 -0.45
N SER A 358 12.09 -7.35 0.64
CA SER A 358 12.48 -7.69 2.01
C SER A 358 12.13 -9.14 2.40
N PHE A 359 11.02 -9.68 1.84
CA PHE A 359 10.56 -11.06 2.00
C PHE A 359 10.53 -11.80 0.65
N GLY A 360 11.66 -11.74 -0.07
CA GLY A 360 11.74 -12.16 -1.46
C GLY A 360 11.31 -13.59 -1.74
N ILE A 361 11.66 -14.55 -0.89
CA ILE A 361 11.29 -15.95 -1.06
C ILE A 361 9.77 -16.14 -0.95
N THR A 362 9.14 -15.52 0.04
CA THR A 362 7.68 -15.59 0.21
C THR A 362 6.94 -14.84 -0.90
N ALA A 363 7.48 -13.74 -1.41
CA ALA A 363 6.81 -12.90 -2.41
C ALA A 363 7.03 -13.36 -3.85
N ALA A 364 8.13 -14.08 -4.16
CA ALA A 364 8.58 -14.34 -5.53
C ALA A 364 7.54 -14.99 -6.42
N GLY A 365 6.79 -15.99 -5.93
CA GLY A 365 5.74 -16.65 -6.69
C GLY A 365 4.63 -15.69 -7.12
N GLY A 366 4.06 -14.95 -6.17
CA GLY A 366 2.94 -14.03 -6.40
C GLY A 366 3.32 -12.81 -7.23
N THR A 367 4.49 -12.23 -6.98
CA THR A 367 4.95 -11.07 -7.77
C THR A 367 5.31 -11.45 -9.19
N GLY A 368 5.94 -12.61 -9.40
CA GLY A 368 6.20 -13.15 -10.73
C GLY A 368 4.90 -13.43 -11.50
N TRP A 369 3.89 -14.01 -10.83
CA TRP A 369 2.57 -14.25 -11.40
C TRP A 369 1.91 -12.94 -11.87
N GLN A 370 1.75 -11.97 -10.98
CA GLN A 370 1.04 -10.72 -11.29
C GLN A 370 1.80 -9.87 -12.32
N LEU A 371 3.12 -9.86 -12.26
CA LEU A 371 3.91 -9.12 -13.26
C LEU A 371 3.82 -9.76 -14.65
N ALA A 372 3.86 -11.09 -14.73
CA ALA A 372 3.67 -11.80 -16.00
C ALA A 372 2.28 -11.52 -16.58
N GLU A 373 1.22 -11.56 -15.75
CA GLU A 373 -0.13 -11.17 -16.17
C GLU A 373 -0.17 -9.74 -16.68
N TRP A 374 0.44 -8.81 -15.95
CA TRP A 374 0.47 -7.40 -16.34
C TRP A 374 1.16 -7.17 -17.68
N ILE A 375 2.28 -7.86 -17.92
CA ILE A 375 3.01 -7.77 -19.20
C ILE A 375 2.18 -8.37 -20.35
N THR A 376 1.59 -9.55 -20.14
CA THR A 376 0.93 -10.29 -21.23
C THR A 376 -0.48 -9.80 -21.55
N GLU A 377 -1.20 -9.28 -20.55
CA GLU A 377 -2.61 -8.86 -20.68
C GLU A 377 -2.78 -7.34 -20.65
N GLY A 378 -1.70 -6.60 -20.27
CA GLY A 378 -1.69 -5.14 -20.17
C GLY A 378 -2.20 -4.62 -18.82
N GLU A 379 -2.70 -5.49 -17.92
CA GLU A 379 -3.12 -5.16 -16.56
C GLU A 379 -2.98 -6.37 -15.62
N PRO A 380 -2.78 -6.15 -14.30
CA PRO A 380 -2.68 -7.23 -13.33
C PRO A 380 -4.05 -7.83 -13.02
N GLY A 381 -4.08 -9.05 -12.47
CA GLY A 381 -5.29 -9.77 -12.10
C GLY A 381 -5.94 -9.28 -10.79
N ILE A 382 -5.16 -8.63 -9.93
CA ILE A 382 -5.61 -8.06 -8.65
C ILE A 382 -5.13 -6.61 -8.54
N ASP A 383 -5.64 -5.86 -7.57
CA ASP A 383 -5.11 -4.53 -7.30
C ASP A 383 -3.67 -4.60 -6.79
N MET A 384 -2.77 -3.89 -7.46
CA MET A 384 -1.32 -3.87 -7.19
C MET A 384 -0.83 -2.51 -6.64
N LEU A 385 -1.74 -1.59 -6.28
CA LEU A 385 -1.38 -0.23 -5.88
C LEU A 385 -0.39 -0.20 -4.71
N ALA A 386 -0.54 -1.10 -3.75
CA ALA A 386 0.34 -1.21 -2.58
C ALA A 386 1.81 -1.55 -2.92
N VAL A 387 2.05 -2.13 -4.10
CA VAL A 387 3.39 -2.54 -4.57
C VAL A 387 3.78 -1.86 -5.88
N ASP A 388 2.91 -1.02 -6.46
CA ASP A 388 3.19 -0.30 -7.70
C ASP A 388 4.40 0.64 -7.52
N PRO A 389 5.43 0.57 -8.38
CA PRO A 389 6.61 1.42 -8.27
C PRO A 389 6.31 2.92 -8.29
N ARG A 390 5.21 3.32 -8.93
CA ARG A 390 4.78 4.72 -9.10
C ARG A 390 4.17 5.32 -7.81
N ARG A 391 4.04 4.54 -6.72
CA ARG A 391 3.65 5.06 -5.41
C ARG A 391 4.71 5.99 -4.80
N PHE A 392 5.96 5.86 -5.22
CA PHE A 392 7.05 6.72 -4.78
C PHE A 392 7.27 7.90 -5.75
N GLY A 393 7.45 9.09 -5.21
CA GLY A 393 7.73 10.32 -5.96
C GLY A 393 9.21 10.72 -5.99
N PRO A 394 9.54 11.88 -6.56
CA PRO A 394 10.92 12.40 -6.62
C PRO A 394 11.54 12.70 -5.26
N TYR A 395 10.75 12.78 -4.19
CA TYR A 395 11.21 13.03 -2.82
C TYR A 395 12.11 11.91 -2.25
N THR A 396 12.13 10.74 -2.87
CA THR A 396 12.94 9.58 -2.44
C THR A 396 14.42 9.77 -2.78
N SER A 397 15.06 10.79 -2.14
CA SER A 397 16.50 11.02 -2.24
C SER A 397 17.28 9.85 -1.63
N LYS A 398 18.59 9.74 -1.93
CA LYS A 398 19.47 8.73 -1.32
C LYS A 398 19.39 8.75 0.22
N LYS A 399 19.47 9.91 0.84
CA LYS A 399 19.41 10.06 2.30
C LYS A 399 18.05 9.62 2.87
N TYR A 400 16.97 10.00 2.19
CA TYR A 400 15.61 9.56 2.56
C TYR A 400 15.48 8.05 2.53
N VAL A 401 15.91 7.42 1.44
CA VAL A 401 15.80 5.94 1.27
C VAL A 401 16.66 5.21 2.29
N VAL A 402 17.89 5.66 2.57
CA VAL A 402 18.75 5.06 3.60
C VAL A 402 18.05 5.09 4.97
N ALA A 403 17.66 6.28 5.43
CA ALA A 403 17.04 6.41 6.75
C ALA A 403 15.72 5.61 6.88
N LYS A 404 14.87 5.67 5.84
CA LYS A 404 13.60 4.91 5.84
C LYS A 404 13.81 3.40 5.77
N ASN A 405 14.81 2.91 5.04
CA ASN A 405 15.08 1.48 4.95
C ASN A 405 15.62 0.93 6.28
N GLU A 406 16.52 1.67 6.96
CA GLU A 406 17.00 1.33 8.29
C GLU A 406 15.86 1.35 9.32
N GLU A 407 14.97 2.35 9.28
CA GLU A 407 13.77 2.41 10.10
C GLU A 407 12.84 1.22 9.83
N THR A 408 12.52 0.96 8.58
CA THR A 408 11.62 -0.12 8.17
C THR A 408 12.16 -1.49 8.56
N TYR A 409 13.48 -1.70 8.47
CA TYR A 409 14.13 -2.93 8.90
C TYR A 409 14.00 -3.15 10.40
N ARG A 410 14.39 -2.17 11.23
CA ARG A 410 14.35 -2.33 12.69
C ARG A 410 12.93 -2.46 13.26
N GLU A 411 11.92 -2.00 12.50
CA GLU A 411 10.51 -2.00 12.91
C GLU A 411 9.70 -3.18 12.31
N VAL A 412 10.35 -4.17 11.68
CA VAL A 412 9.66 -5.32 11.05
C VAL A 412 8.80 -6.10 12.02
N PHE A 413 9.25 -6.25 13.27
CA PHE A 413 8.53 -7.01 14.31
C PHE A 413 7.76 -6.14 15.30
N THR A 414 7.79 -4.82 15.20
CA THR A 414 6.97 -3.97 16.06
C THR A 414 5.48 -4.16 15.72
N ILE A 415 4.61 -3.77 16.64
CA ILE A 415 3.17 -3.77 16.37
C ILE A 415 2.89 -2.75 15.26
N HIS A 416 2.17 -3.18 14.23
CA HIS A 416 1.75 -2.30 13.14
C HIS A 416 0.37 -1.72 13.47
N PHE A 417 0.37 -0.64 14.22
CA PHE A 417 -0.87 0.05 14.56
C PHE A 417 -1.53 0.69 13.34
N PRO A 418 -2.87 0.77 13.33
CA PRO A 418 -3.57 1.54 12.32
C PRO A 418 -3.09 2.99 12.28
N ASP A 419 -2.96 3.55 11.08
CA ASP A 419 -2.54 4.94 10.84
C ASP A 419 -1.19 5.35 11.46
N GLU A 420 -0.38 4.38 11.89
CA GLU A 420 0.97 4.65 12.35
C GLU A 420 1.85 5.12 11.19
N GLU A 421 2.51 6.25 11.37
CA GLU A 421 3.42 6.86 10.41
C GLU A 421 4.78 7.10 11.05
N ARG A 422 5.79 6.41 10.54
CA ARG A 422 7.13 6.35 11.12
C ARG A 422 7.90 7.66 11.01
N GLY A 423 8.81 7.91 11.95
CA GLY A 423 9.41 9.20 12.21
C GLY A 423 10.65 9.59 11.42
N ASP A 424 11.44 8.62 10.94
CA ASP A 424 12.73 8.92 10.30
C ASP A 424 12.56 9.65 8.96
N ALA A 425 13.56 10.45 8.59
CA ALA A 425 13.59 11.26 7.39
C ALA A 425 12.39 12.24 7.24
N ARG A 426 11.90 12.77 8.36
CA ARG A 426 10.82 13.76 8.43
C ARG A 426 11.30 15.09 9.03
N PRO A 427 10.74 16.25 8.58
CA PRO A 427 9.83 16.39 7.45
C PRO A 427 10.57 16.27 6.10
N ALA A 428 9.91 15.67 5.06
CA ALA A 428 10.49 15.62 3.72
C ALA A 428 9.88 16.69 2.80
N LYS A 429 8.56 16.80 2.73
CA LYS A 429 7.83 17.85 1.99
C LYS A 429 6.83 18.52 2.95
N THR A 430 6.82 19.83 2.97
CA THR A 430 5.91 20.63 3.81
C THR A 430 5.09 21.58 2.95
N THR A 431 3.88 21.92 3.38
CA THR A 431 3.11 23.02 2.82
C THR A 431 3.69 24.36 3.32
N PRO A 432 3.45 25.49 2.64
CA PRO A 432 4.00 26.77 3.11
C PRO A 432 3.55 27.17 4.51
N VAL A 433 2.37 26.72 4.92
CA VAL A 433 1.80 27.04 6.24
C VAL A 433 2.13 26.02 7.35
N TYR A 434 3.07 25.09 7.08
CA TYR A 434 3.46 24.03 8.02
C TYR A 434 3.76 24.53 9.44
N ASP A 435 4.59 25.58 9.55
CA ASP A 435 5.00 26.11 10.86
C ASP A 435 3.82 26.78 11.58
N LYS A 436 2.89 27.42 10.86
CA LYS A 436 1.64 27.96 11.43
C LYS A 436 0.76 26.84 11.99
N LEU A 437 0.60 25.76 11.22
CA LEU A 437 -0.17 24.59 11.64
C LEU A 437 0.46 23.93 12.87
N LYS A 438 1.78 23.81 12.90
CA LYS A 438 2.54 23.29 14.05
C LYS A 438 2.31 24.14 15.30
N ALA A 439 2.35 25.48 15.15
CA ALA A 439 2.08 26.41 16.25
C ALA A 439 0.63 26.33 16.76
N MET A 440 -0.31 25.88 15.95
CA MET A 440 -1.71 25.62 16.32
C MET A 440 -1.93 24.24 16.96
N GLY A 441 -0.89 23.47 17.19
CA GLY A 441 -0.96 22.15 17.82
C GLY A 441 -1.16 20.98 16.86
N ALA A 442 -0.84 21.14 15.56
CA ALA A 442 -0.97 20.06 14.59
C ALA A 442 -0.10 18.86 14.97
N VAL A 443 -0.70 17.68 15.00
CA VAL A 443 -0.02 16.38 15.06
C VAL A 443 0.08 15.88 13.64
N PHE A 444 1.31 15.85 13.13
CA PHE A 444 1.55 15.53 11.73
C PHE A 444 1.76 14.05 11.48
N GLY A 445 1.20 13.59 10.35
CA GLY A 445 1.58 12.37 9.67
C GLY A 445 2.26 12.66 8.34
N GLN A 446 2.94 11.66 7.77
CA GLN A 446 3.55 11.76 6.45
C GLN A 446 2.92 10.77 5.47
N ARG A 447 2.42 11.28 4.33
CA ARG A 447 1.98 10.44 3.21
C ARG A 447 2.63 10.94 1.92
N TYR A 448 3.24 10.01 1.16
CA TYR A 448 3.89 10.32 -0.12
C TYR A 448 4.90 11.47 -0.05
N GLY A 449 5.62 11.50 1.06
CA GLY A 449 6.61 12.52 1.39
C GLY A 449 6.04 13.82 1.96
N TRP A 450 4.73 14.05 1.90
CA TRP A 450 4.08 15.25 2.43
C TRP A 450 3.73 15.11 3.91
N GLU A 451 4.10 16.12 4.71
CA GLU A 451 3.56 16.32 6.04
C GLU A 451 2.12 16.84 5.95
N ARG A 452 1.21 16.27 6.74
CA ARG A 452 -0.19 16.68 6.81
C ARG A 452 -0.69 16.56 8.24
N PRO A 453 -1.52 17.52 8.73
CA PRO A 453 -2.12 17.41 10.07
C PRO A 453 -3.09 16.23 10.12
N ASN A 454 -2.86 15.29 11.04
CA ASN A 454 -3.81 14.22 11.32
C ASN A 454 -4.93 14.71 12.25
N TRP A 455 -4.57 15.51 13.26
CA TRP A 455 -5.48 16.18 14.21
C TRP A 455 -4.77 17.34 14.87
N PHE A 456 -5.49 18.15 15.65
CA PHE A 456 -4.96 19.32 16.36
C PHE A 456 -5.12 19.17 17.86
N ALA A 457 -4.00 19.18 18.60
CA ALA A 457 -3.96 19.13 20.04
C ALA A 457 -4.32 20.52 20.64
N PRO A 458 -5.35 20.63 21.48
CA PRO A 458 -5.67 21.88 22.17
C PRO A 458 -4.54 22.31 23.11
N LYS A 459 -4.53 23.59 23.50
CA LYS A 459 -3.57 24.11 24.48
C LYS A 459 -3.59 23.29 25.78
N GLY A 460 -2.42 22.81 26.19
CA GLY A 460 -2.24 21.96 27.36
C GLY A 460 -2.33 20.45 27.10
N VAL A 461 -2.64 20.04 25.88
CA VAL A 461 -2.58 18.65 25.45
C VAL A 461 -1.28 18.41 24.68
N GLU A 462 -0.58 17.30 24.96
CA GLU A 462 0.62 16.93 24.24
C GLU A 462 0.29 16.62 22.77
N ALA A 463 0.96 17.29 21.84
CA ALA A 463 0.77 17.09 20.40
C ALA A 463 1.48 15.81 19.91
N LYS A 464 0.95 14.65 20.31
CA LYS A 464 1.51 13.33 20.04
C LYS A 464 0.43 12.27 19.91
N ASP A 465 0.61 11.36 18.97
CA ASP A 465 -0.23 10.17 18.86
C ASP A 465 0.13 9.11 19.89
N VAL A 466 -0.89 8.49 20.47
CA VAL A 466 -0.79 7.22 21.19
C VAL A 466 -1.40 6.15 20.29
N TRP A 467 -0.57 5.26 19.78
CA TRP A 467 -0.99 4.24 18.81
C TRP A 467 -1.80 3.12 19.48
N SER A 468 -2.91 2.73 18.85
CA SER A 468 -3.80 1.69 19.37
C SER A 468 -4.69 1.12 18.26
N PHE A 469 -5.12 -0.14 18.39
CA PHE A 469 -6.24 -0.72 17.61
C PHE A 469 -7.61 -0.27 18.12
N ARG A 470 -7.61 0.52 19.20
CA ARG A 470 -8.80 1.01 19.89
C ARG A 470 -8.81 2.54 19.90
N ARG A 471 -9.92 3.14 20.29
CA ARG A 471 -10.01 4.60 20.46
C ARG A 471 -8.86 5.10 21.33
N SER A 472 -8.20 6.16 20.92
CA SER A 472 -6.99 6.67 21.50
C SER A 472 -7.12 8.14 21.95
N ASN A 473 -6.02 8.74 22.38
CA ASN A 473 -5.95 10.09 22.97
C ASN A 473 -6.53 11.20 22.08
N TYR A 474 -6.54 11.03 20.79
CA TYR A 474 -7.08 12.00 19.83
C TYR A 474 -8.60 11.91 19.61
N PHE A 475 -9.27 10.84 20.09
CA PHE A 475 -10.66 10.55 19.75
C PHE A 475 -11.62 11.72 19.99
N GLU A 476 -11.61 12.29 21.21
CA GLU A 476 -12.48 13.43 21.55
C GLU A 476 -12.10 14.71 20.80
N HIS A 477 -10.81 14.93 20.53
CA HIS A 477 -10.32 16.09 19.79
C HIS A 477 -10.76 16.04 18.32
N VAL A 478 -10.66 14.89 17.69
CA VAL A 478 -11.20 14.63 16.33
C VAL A 478 -12.72 14.87 16.31
N GLY A 479 -13.43 14.44 17.36
CA GLY A 479 -14.87 14.73 17.50
C GLY A 479 -15.18 16.24 17.57
N ASN A 480 -14.33 17.01 18.23
CA ASN A 480 -14.47 18.48 18.29
C ASN A 480 -14.25 19.10 16.89
N GLU A 481 -13.27 18.62 16.13
CA GLU A 481 -13.01 19.08 14.77
C GLU A 481 -14.17 18.73 13.82
N CYS A 482 -14.81 17.56 13.97
CA CYS A 482 -16.01 17.20 13.23
C CYS A 482 -17.18 18.14 13.53
N ARG A 483 -17.40 18.46 14.80
CA ARG A 483 -18.44 19.43 15.23
C ARG A 483 -18.14 20.83 14.69
N LEU A 484 -16.88 21.26 14.72
CA LEU A 484 -16.45 22.53 14.14
C LEU A 484 -16.86 22.66 12.68
N MET A 485 -16.60 21.62 11.86
CA MET A 485 -16.99 21.57 10.45
C MET A 485 -18.52 21.60 10.25
N ARG A 486 -19.31 21.03 11.17
CA ARG A 486 -20.78 21.00 11.05
C ARG A 486 -21.49 22.20 11.61
N GLU A 487 -20.92 22.85 12.61
CA GLU A 487 -21.62 23.90 13.38
C GLU A 487 -21.07 25.31 13.11
N ARG A 488 -19.83 25.42 12.61
CA ARG A 488 -19.10 26.70 12.48
C ARG A 488 -18.40 26.81 11.12
N VAL A 489 -17.07 26.96 11.15
CA VAL A 489 -16.19 26.96 9.98
C VAL A 489 -14.95 26.14 10.27
N GLY A 490 -14.75 25.10 9.48
CA GLY A 490 -13.51 24.31 9.49
C GLY A 490 -12.64 24.58 8.26
N VAL A 491 -11.32 24.55 8.46
CA VAL A 491 -10.34 24.68 7.37
C VAL A 491 -9.49 23.41 7.33
N ILE A 492 -9.29 22.85 6.12
CA ILE A 492 -8.40 21.71 5.89
C ILE A 492 -7.34 22.13 4.87
N ASP A 493 -6.07 21.86 5.15
CA ASP A 493 -4.99 22.01 4.18
C ASP A 493 -4.87 20.74 3.32
N LEU A 494 -5.37 20.80 2.07
CA LEU A 494 -5.27 19.74 1.06
C LEU A 494 -4.28 20.09 -0.05
N THR A 495 -3.33 20.98 0.21
CA THR A 495 -2.23 21.34 -0.72
C THR A 495 -1.55 20.12 -1.36
N PRO A 496 -1.39 18.95 -0.68
CA PRO A 496 -0.82 17.74 -1.29
C PRO A 496 -1.66 17.09 -2.39
N PHE A 497 -2.89 17.51 -2.69
CA PHE A 497 -3.66 16.96 -3.81
C PHE A 497 -2.88 17.06 -5.13
N THR A 498 -3.00 16.02 -5.96
CA THR A 498 -2.46 16.00 -7.31
C THR A 498 -3.29 16.91 -8.21
N LYS A 499 -2.62 17.80 -8.97
CA LYS A 499 -3.26 18.80 -9.81
C LYS A 499 -2.61 18.83 -11.20
N HIS A 500 -3.43 18.72 -12.23
CA HIS A 500 -3.00 18.84 -13.62
C HIS A 500 -3.85 19.88 -14.35
N GLU A 501 -3.20 20.64 -15.20
CA GLU A 501 -3.85 21.46 -16.22
C GLU A 501 -3.75 20.76 -17.57
N VAL A 502 -4.87 20.65 -18.26
CA VAL A 502 -5.00 20.06 -19.59
C VAL A 502 -5.53 21.12 -20.53
N THR A 503 -4.75 21.47 -21.56
CA THR A 503 -5.09 22.55 -22.48
C THR A 503 -4.93 22.13 -23.94
N GLY A 504 -5.64 22.81 -24.83
CA GLY A 504 -5.55 22.64 -26.27
C GLY A 504 -6.84 22.18 -26.93
N PRO A 505 -6.91 22.23 -28.26
CA PRO A 505 -8.15 21.96 -29.02
C PRO A 505 -8.63 20.51 -28.89
N GLY A 506 -7.74 19.56 -28.61
CA GLY A 506 -8.07 18.15 -28.38
C GLY A 506 -8.40 17.79 -26.94
N ALA A 507 -8.28 18.71 -25.97
CA ALA A 507 -8.33 18.42 -24.54
C ALA A 507 -9.65 17.76 -24.08
N GLU A 508 -10.80 18.28 -24.53
CA GLU A 508 -12.12 17.74 -24.16
C GLU A 508 -12.29 16.30 -24.66
N ALA A 509 -12.07 16.07 -25.95
CA ALA A 509 -12.25 14.75 -26.56
C ALA A 509 -11.27 13.71 -25.98
N TRP A 510 -10.05 14.13 -25.74
CA TRP A 510 -9.03 13.26 -25.13
C TRP A 510 -9.39 12.87 -23.70
N LEU A 511 -9.72 13.83 -22.82
CA LEU A 511 -10.16 13.52 -21.44
C LEU A 511 -11.43 12.65 -21.45
N ASP A 512 -12.40 12.95 -22.32
CA ASP A 512 -13.65 12.19 -22.40
C ASP A 512 -13.38 10.73 -22.80
N SER A 513 -12.38 10.45 -23.63
CA SER A 513 -12.00 9.08 -24.02
C SER A 513 -11.37 8.26 -22.87
N LEU A 514 -10.80 8.93 -21.86
CA LEU A 514 -10.09 8.29 -20.75
C LEU A 514 -10.97 7.93 -19.56
N VAL A 515 -12.18 8.50 -19.46
CA VAL A 515 -13.02 8.36 -18.26
C VAL A 515 -14.41 7.80 -18.60
N ALA A 516 -15.05 7.13 -17.65
CA ALA A 516 -16.36 6.52 -17.82
C ALA A 516 -17.52 7.53 -17.78
N ASN A 517 -17.35 8.64 -17.06
CA ASN A 517 -18.32 9.75 -17.05
C ASN A 517 -18.08 10.67 -18.25
N LYS A 518 -19.07 11.48 -18.60
CA LYS A 518 -18.87 12.57 -19.55
C LYS A 518 -18.14 13.71 -18.87
N VAL A 519 -17.06 14.23 -19.50
CA VAL A 519 -16.36 15.40 -18.98
C VAL A 519 -17.26 16.65 -19.07
N PRO A 520 -17.07 17.64 -18.20
CA PRO A 520 -17.83 18.89 -18.22
C PRO A 520 -17.70 19.62 -19.57
N VAL A 521 -18.84 19.95 -20.20
CA VAL A 521 -18.87 20.68 -21.47
C VAL A 521 -19.12 22.20 -21.29
N LYS A 522 -19.72 22.60 -20.15
CA LYS A 522 -19.95 24.02 -19.82
C LYS A 522 -18.82 24.56 -18.96
N ILE A 523 -18.32 25.74 -19.27
CA ILE A 523 -17.33 26.47 -18.45
C ILE A 523 -17.87 26.61 -17.03
N GLY A 524 -17.00 26.40 -16.05
CA GLY A 524 -17.31 26.44 -14.64
C GLY A 524 -17.94 25.13 -14.11
N ARG A 525 -18.33 24.16 -14.94
CA ARG A 525 -18.90 22.90 -14.44
C ARG A 525 -17.82 21.95 -13.93
N ILE A 526 -18.14 21.24 -12.83
CA ILE A 526 -17.31 20.19 -12.22
C ILE A 526 -17.96 18.82 -12.48
N GLY A 527 -17.15 17.83 -12.83
CA GLY A 527 -17.55 16.42 -12.96
C GLY A 527 -16.64 15.49 -12.20
N LEU A 528 -17.23 14.55 -11.45
CA LEU A 528 -16.49 13.40 -10.88
C LEU A 528 -16.40 12.32 -11.95
N CYS A 529 -15.19 11.91 -12.27
CA CYS A 529 -14.87 11.04 -13.39
C CYS A 529 -13.92 9.93 -12.96
N HIS A 530 -14.18 8.70 -13.40
CA HIS A 530 -13.34 7.55 -13.12
C HIS A 530 -12.67 7.07 -14.40
N ALA A 531 -11.34 6.96 -14.38
CA ALA A 531 -10.60 6.18 -15.36
C ALA A 531 -10.67 4.70 -14.98
N LEU A 532 -10.89 3.83 -15.95
CA LEU A 532 -11.06 2.41 -15.72
C LEU A 532 -9.92 1.60 -16.33
N THR A 533 -9.77 0.36 -15.84
CA THR A 533 -8.98 -0.67 -16.49
C THR A 533 -9.77 -1.29 -17.65
N LYS A 534 -9.13 -2.09 -18.49
CA LYS A 534 -9.82 -2.84 -19.55
C LYS A 534 -10.86 -3.82 -19.00
N ARG A 535 -10.65 -4.32 -17.77
CA ARG A 535 -11.60 -5.19 -17.05
C ARG A 535 -12.73 -4.41 -16.35
N GLY A 536 -12.76 -3.08 -16.48
CA GLY A 536 -13.80 -2.22 -15.92
C GLY A 536 -13.57 -1.77 -14.47
N GLY A 537 -12.48 -2.20 -13.84
CA GLY A 537 -12.13 -1.78 -12.48
C GLY A 537 -11.69 -0.31 -12.39
N ILE A 538 -11.93 0.33 -11.26
CA ILE A 538 -11.62 1.74 -11.04
C ILE A 538 -10.10 1.92 -10.88
N ARG A 539 -9.47 2.53 -11.89
CA ARG A 539 -8.05 2.83 -11.89
C ARG A 539 -7.70 4.11 -11.15
N SER A 540 -8.44 5.19 -11.44
CA SER A 540 -8.21 6.52 -10.87
C SER A 540 -9.53 7.27 -10.76
N GLU A 541 -9.59 8.20 -9.81
CA GLU A 541 -10.69 9.13 -9.63
C GLU A 541 -10.21 10.55 -9.89
N PHE A 542 -10.93 11.29 -10.74
CA PHE A 542 -10.62 12.65 -11.12
C PHE A 542 -11.81 13.58 -10.85
N THR A 543 -11.56 14.68 -10.16
CA THR A 543 -12.44 15.85 -10.19
C THR A 543 -12.00 16.74 -11.34
N ILE A 544 -12.83 16.85 -12.38
CA ILE A 544 -12.51 17.61 -13.60
C ILE A 544 -13.36 18.86 -13.64
N THR A 545 -12.73 20.04 -13.75
CA THR A 545 -13.38 21.34 -13.91
C THR A 545 -13.03 21.92 -15.27
N LYS A 546 -14.01 22.34 -16.06
CA LYS A 546 -13.77 23.11 -17.30
C LYS A 546 -13.62 24.58 -16.95
N LEU A 547 -12.39 25.11 -17.02
CA LEU A 547 -12.10 26.52 -16.69
C LEU A 547 -12.31 27.47 -17.86
N ALA A 548 -12.02 26.99 -19.09
CA ALA A 548 -12.25 27.71 -20.33
C ALA A 548 -12.51 26.72 -21.48
N GLU A 549 -12.77 27.20 -22.71
CA GLU A 549 -13.16 26.34 -23.84
C GLU A 549 -12.15 25.18 -24.09
N GLN A 550 -10.88 25.44 -23.94
CA GLN A 550 -9.80 24.48 -24.18
C GLN A 550 -8.93 24.30 -22.94
N HIS A 551 -9.48 24.53 -21.74
CA HIS A 551 -8.74 24.44 -20.49
C HIS A 551 -9.52 23.68 -19.43
N PHE A 552 -8.95 22.57 -19.00
CA PHE A 552 -9.49 21.70 -17.93
C PHE A 552 -8.53 21.63 -16.78
N TYR A 553 -9.05 21.66 -15.56
CA TYR A 553 -8.32 21.45 -14.33
C TYR A 553 -8.72 20.11 -13.75
N VAL A 554 -7.72 19.24 -13.54
CA VAL A 554 -7.90 17.85 -13.13
C VAL A 554 -7.26 17.65 -11.78
N VAL A 555 -8.05 17.31 -10.77
CA VAL A 555 -7.60 17.06 -9.39
C VAL A 555 -7.79 15.59 -9.05
N SER A 556 -6.81 14.98 -8.37
CA SER A 556 -6.88 13.62 -7.85
C SER A 556 -6.16 13.48 -6.51
N ALA A 557 -6.21 12.28 -5.92
CA ALA A 557 -5.59 12.00 -4.63
C ALA A 557 -4.08 12.32 -4.63
N GLY A 558 -3.57 12.88 -3.54
CA GLY A 558 -2.14 13.19 -3.39
C GLY A 558 -1.22 11.97 -3.50
N ALA A 559 -1.75 10.78 -3.18
CA ALA A 559 -1.12 9.49 -3.39
C ALA A 559 -0.84 9.16 -4.85
N ALA A 560 -1.64 9.69 -5.75
CA ALA A 560 -1.68 9.29 -7.15
C ALA A 560 -0.78 10.15 -8.06
N GLU A 561 -0.02 11.11 -7.52
CA GLU A 561 0.72 12.10 -8.33
C GLU A 561 1.50 11.46 -9.49
N ARG A 562 2.43 10.56 -9.19
CA ARG A 562 3.22 9.89 -10.24
C ARG A 562 2.40 8.85 -11.01
N TYR A 563 1.51 8.16 -10.32
CA TYR A 563 0.65 7.11 -10.91
C TYR A 563 -0.29 7.67 -11.98
N ASP A 564 -0.93 8.80 -11.70
CA ASP A 564 -1.83 9.47 -12.64
C ASP A 564 -1.08 10.26 -13.71
N ALA A 565 0.02 10.94 -13.34
CA ALA A 565 0.86 11.63 -14.32
C ALA A 565 1.40 10.67 -15.40
N ASP A 566 1.89 9.49 -15.00
CA ASP A 566 2.38 8.46 -15.93
C ASP A 566 1.23 7.93 -16.83
N TYR A 567 0.04 7.75 -16.29
CA TYR A 567 -1.13 7.34 -17.07
C TYR A 567 -1.54 8.37 -18.11
N LEU A 568 -1.71 9.61 -17.68
CA LEU A 568 -2.09 10.71 -18.57
C LEU A 568 -1.05 10.93 -19.67
N GLN A 569 0.24 10.90 -19.30
CA GLN A 569 1.34 11.05 -20.25
C GLN A 569 1.40 9.93 -21.30
N ARG A 570 1.13 8.66 -20.91
CA ARG A 570 1.12 7.51 -21.83
C ARG A 570 -0.01 7.57 -22.85
N HIS A 571 -1.10 8.25 -22.55
CA HIS A 571 -2.26 8.43 -23.42
C HIS A 571 -2.28 9.78 -24.15
N LEU A 572 -1.25 10.64 -23.93
CA LEU A 572 -1.19 11.94 -24.53
C LEU A 572 -1.04 11.81 -26.07
N PRO A 573 -1.88 12.50 -26.87
CA PRO A 573 -1.74 12.52 -28.32
C PRO A 573 -0.38 13.08 -28.75
N SER A 574 0.22 12.48 -29.78
CA SER A 574 1.52 12.91 -30.29
C SER A 574 1.44 14.10 -31.28
N ASP A 575 0.24 14.50 -31.66
CA ASP A 575 -0.01 15.57 -32.64
C ASP A 575 0.06 17.00 -32.06
N GLY A 576 0.31 17.12 -30.74
CA GLY A 576 0.39 18.40 -30.04
C GLY A 576 -0.97 19.08 -29.80
N SER A 577 -2.08 18.40 -30.10
CA SER A 577 -3.45 18.93 -29.87
C SER A 577 -3.81 19.05 -28.39
N VAL A 578 -3.09 18.36 -27.51
CA VAL A 578 -3.27 18.38 -26.05
C VAL A 578 -1.94 18.67 -25.36
N ARG A 579 -1.98 19.57 -24.37
CA ARG A 579 -0.85 19.85 -23.48
C ARG A 579 -1.23 19.49 -22.05
N LEU A 580 -0.36 18.75 -21.37
CA LEU A 580 -0.51 18.33 -19.98
C LEU A 580 0.56 18.99 -19.12
N ARG A 581 0.14 19.66 -18.04
CA ARG A 581 1.04 20.29 -17.07
C ARG A 581 0.69 19.81 -15.65
N ASN A 582 1.66 19.29 -14.92
CA ASN A 582 1.51 19.02 -13.49
C ASN A 582 1.74 20.32 -12.70
N THR A 583 0.72 20.75 -11.96
CA THR A 583 0.71 21.98 -11.13
C THR A 583 0.62 21.67 -9.63
N THR A 584 0.89 20.42 -9.23
CA THR A 584 0.78 19.94 -7.84
C THR A 584 1.53 20.83 -6.85
N THR A 585 2.75 21.23 -7.17
CA THR A 585 3.59 22.02 -6.27
C THR A 585 3.50 23.54 -6.51
N SER A 586 2.79 23.99 -7.54
CA SER A 586 2.61 25.40 -7.84
C SER A 586 1.27 25.99 -7.37
N ARG A 587 0.35 25.13 -6.93
CA ARG A 587 -0.95 25.55 -6.36
C ARG A 587 -1.17 24.94 -4.99
N GLY A 588 -1.49 25.79 -3.99
CA GLY A 588 -2.00 25.39 -2.69
C GLY A 588 -3.50 25.08 -2.75
N VAL A 589 -4.00 24.35 -1.75
CA VAL A 589 -5.44 24.04 -1.62
C VAL A 589 -5.87 24.17 -0.16
N PHE A 590 -6.79 25.11 0.11
CA PHE A 590 -7.49 25.17 1.38
C PHE A 590 -8.97 24.83 1.16
N VAL A 591 -9.48 23.87 1.91
CA VAL A 591 -10.93 23.62 2.00
C VAL A 591 -11.47 24.44 3.13
N ILE A 592 -12.51 25.23 2.85
CA ILE A 592 -13.26 25.98 3.85
C ILE A 592 -14.68 25.41 3.85
N GLY A 593 -15.12 24.85 4.97
CA GLY A 593 -16.43 24.20 5.08
C GLY A 593 -17.16 24.53 6.38
N GLY A 594 -18.48 24.39 6.34
CA GLY A 594 -19.37 24.64 7.46
C GLY A 594 -20.47 25.68 7.16
N PRO A 595 -21.49 25.79 8.02
CA PRO A 595 -22.68 26.63 7.76
C PRO A 595 -22.38 28.14 7.64
N ARG A 596 -21.28 28.60 8.25
CA ARG A 596 -20.89 30.02 8.20
C ARG A 596 -19.85 30.35 7.12
N THR A 597 -19.52 29.36 6.27
CA THR A 597 -18.47 29.52 5.23
C THR A 597 -18.83 30.62 4.21
N ARG A 598 -20.07 30.71 3.80
CA ARG A 598 -20.53 31.78 2.86
C ARG A 598 -20.33 33.16 3.45
N ASP A 599 -20.70 33.36 4.71
CA ASP A 599 -20.55 34.65 5.40
C ASP A 599 -19.07 35.05 5.53
N LEU A 600 -18.21 34.07 5.83
CA LEU A 600 -16.77 34.28 5.86
C LEU A 600 -16.23 34.66 4.46
N MET A 601 -16.58 33.90 3.43
CA MET A 601 -16.11 34.14 2.06
C MET A 601 -16.58 35.50 1.52
N ALA A 602 -17.77 35.94 1.86
CA ALA A 602 -18.29 37.24 1.48
C ALA A 602 -17.48 38.45 2.00
N LYS A 603 -16.60 38.23 3.01
CA LYS A 603 -15.66 39.25 3.50
C LYS A 603 -14.35 39.27 2.70
N LEU A 604 -14.08 38.23 1.93
CA LEU A 604 -12.81 38.03 1.25
C LEU A 604 -12.89 38.19 -0.26
N THR A 605 -14.10 38.18 -0.83
CA THR A 605 -14.31 38.33 -2.29
C THR A 605 -15.54 39.11 -2.60
N ASP A 606 -15.49 39.94 -3.66
CA ASP A 606 -16.63 40.65 -4.23
C ASP A 606 -17.45 39.77 -5.19
N SER A 607 -16.98 38.54 -5.47
CA SER A 607 -17.68 37.60 -6.35
C SER A 607 -18.97 37.13 -5.71
N PRO A 608 -20.13 37.08 -6.42
CA PRO A 608 -21.37 36.54 -5.90
C PRO A 608 -21.23 35.08 -5.50
N LEU A 609 -21.66 34.72 -4.26
CA LEU A 609 -21.55 33.40 -3.69
C LEU A 609 -22.89 32.68 -3.51
N ASP A 610 -23.98 33.26 -3.98
CA ASP A 610 -25.32 32.66 -3.89
C ASP A 610 -25.50 31.45 -4.81
N ASN A 611 -26.54 30.64 -4.55
CA ASN A 611 -26.80 29.42 -5.31
C ASN A 611 -27.17 29.61 -6.78
N ALA A 612 -27.63 30.81 -7.19
CA ALA A 612 -27.96 31.09 -8.56
C ALA A 612 -26.71 31.35 -9.40
N THR A 613 -25.77 32.10 -8.85
CA THR A 613 -24.50 32.48 -9.54
C THR A 613 -23.37 31.47 -9.30
N PHE A 614 -23.34 30.83 -8.13
CA PHE A 614 -22.32 29.84 -7.79
C PHE A 614 -22.95 28.53 -7.26
N PRO A 615 -23.66 27.77 -8.12
CA PRO A 615 -24.33 26.53 -7.69
C PRO A 615 -23.33 25.42 -7.32
N TRP A 616 -23.79 24.44 -6.54
CA TRP A 616 -23.01 23.24 -6.21
C TRP A 616 -22.50 22.52 -7.46
N LEU A 617 -21.30 21.97 -7.41
CA LEU A 617 -20.54 21.36 -8.52
C LEU A 617 -20.23 22.38 -9.66
N THR A 618 -19.91 23.60 -9.26
CA THR A 618 -19.31 24.58 -10.16
C THR A 618 -18.01 25.15 -9.58
N GLY A 619 -17.16 25.66 -10.46
CA GLY A 619 -15.92 26.34 -10.13
C GLY A 619 -15.82 27.67 -10.87
N GLN A 620 -15.23 28.64 -10.24
CA GLN A 620 -14.98 29.97 -10.83
C GLN A 620 -13.56 30.42 -10.48
N THR A 621 -12.94 31.20 -11.35
CA THR A 621 -11.73 31.94 -11.01
C THR A 621 -12.11 33.25 -10.37
N ILE A 622 -11.71 33.47 -9.13
CA ILE A 622 -12.07 34.66 -8.36
C ILE A 622 -10.85 35.27 -7.67
N GLU A 623 -10.98 36.47 -7.17
CA GLU A 623 -10.04 37.07 -6.22
C GLU A 623 -10.49 36.78 -4.79
N VAL A 624 -9.55 36.49 -3.91
CA VAL A 624 -9.80 36.23 -2.48
C VAL A 624 -8.77 36.99 -1.65
N GLY A 625 -9.19 37.99 -0.90
CA GLY A 625 -8.28 38.94 -0.26
C GLY A 625 -7.40 39.63 -1.30
N LEU A 626 -6.09 39.51 -1.20
CA LEU A 626 -5.14 40.02 -2.19
C LEU A 626 -4.72 38.96 -3.22
N ALA A 627 -5.19 37.73 -3.09
CA ALA A 627 -4.83 36.64 -4.00
C ALA A 627 -5.69 36.69 -5.27
N THR A 628 -4.99 36.67 -6.40
CA THR A 628 -5.60 36.55 -7.73
C THR A 628 -5.48 35.15 -8.27
N ASP A 629 -6.19 34.81 -9.34
CA ASP A 629 -6.15 33.50 -10.02
C ASP A 629 -6.49 32.33 -9.07
N VAL A 630 -7.44 32.54 -8.13
CA VAL A 630 -7.92 31.49 -7.22
C VAL A 630 -9.04 30.72 -7.90
N TYR A 631 -8.84 29.42 -8.14
CA TYR A 631 -9.91 28.52 -8.58
C TYR A 631 -10.73 28.12 -7.35
N ALA A 632 -11.88 28.74 -7.16
CA ALA A 632 -12.83 28.37 -6.11
C ALA A 632 -13.75 27.29 -6.66
N LEU A 633 -13.63 26.07 -6.12
CA LEU A 633 -14.43 24.91 -6.52
C LEU A 633 -15.46 24.62 -5.43
N ARG A 634 -16.74 24.71 -5.75
CA ARG A 634 -17.81 24.41 -4.81
C ARG A 634 -18.04 22.91 -4.70
N VAL A 635 -17.09 22.24 -4.11
CA VAL A 635 -17.02 20.81 -3.86
C VAL A 635 -16.18 20.56 -2.61
N ASN A 636 -16.39 19.47 -1.89
CA ASN A 636 -15.51 18.99 -0.83
C ASN A 636 -15.81 17.52 -0.50
N PHE A 637 -14.90 16.90 0.24
CA PHE A 637 -14.99 15.49 0.63
C PHE A 637 -15.59 15.27 2.04
N VAL A 638 -16.12 16.33 2.68
CA VAL A 638 -16.69 16.26 4.03
C VAL A 638 -18.21 16.47 4.06
N GLY A 639 -18.84 16.79 2.93
CA GLY A 639 -20.27 16.95 2.82
C GLY A 639 -20.84 18.15 3.59
N ALA A 640 -20.12 19.25 3.62
CA ALA A 640 -20.56 20.54 4.19
C ALA A 640 -20.72 21.59 3.09
N LEU A 641 -21.48 22.67 3.36
CA LEU A 641 -21.40 23.88 2.54
C LEU A 641 -19.95 24.36 2.54
N GLY A 642 -19.37 24.65 1.38
CA GLY A 642 -17.99 25.12 1.32
C GLY A 642 -17.36 25.12 -0.06
N TRP A 643 -16.13 25.55 -0.09
CA TRP A 643 -15.30 25.65 -1.28
C TRP A 643 -13.91 25.07 -1.04
N GLU A 644 -13.35 24.44 -2.07
CA GLU A 644 -11.92 24.22 -2.20
C GLU A 644 -11.33 25.43 -2.92
N LEU A 645 -10.42 26.15 -2.28
CA LEU A 645 -9.69 27.27 -2.87
C LEU A 645 -8.34 26.77 -3.38
N HIS A 646 -8.17 26.68 -4.69
CA HIS A 646 -6.94 26.32 -5.35
C HIS A 646 -6.22 27.57 -5.84
N PHE A 647 -5.14 27.95 -5.18
CA PHE A 647 -4.49 29.26 -5.36
C PHE A 647 -3.01 29.11 -5.74
N PRO A 648 -2.42 30.10 -6.44
CA PRO A 648 -0.96 30.14 -6.63
C PRO A 648 -0.24 30.07 -5.27
N ILE A 649 0.75 29.19 -5.16
CA ILE A 649 1.33 28.77 -3.88
C ILE A 649 1.92 29.91 -3.06
N GLU A 650 2.39 30.97 -3.72
CA GLU A 650 2.96 32.17 -3.11
C GLU A 650 1.94 32.95 -2.25
N TYR A 651 0.64 32.77 -2.47
CA TYR A 651 -0.40 33.40 -1.65
C TYR A 651 -0.76 32.62 -0.38
N ALA A 652 -0.15 31.48 -0.14
CA ALA A 652 -0.55 30.58 0.96
C ALA A 652 -0.59 31.26 2.34
N HIS A 653 0.46 32.02 2.68
CA HIS A 653 0.51 32.74 3.96
C HIS A 653 -0.54 33.85 4.05
N HIS A 654 -0.69 34.65 3.00
CA HIS A 654 -1.69 35.71 2.96
C HIS A 654 -3.11 35.15 3.12
N LEU A 655 -3.45 34.15 2.31
CA LEU A 655 -4.79 33.54 2.35
C LEU A 655 -5.08 32.90 3.70
N PHE A 656 -4.10 32.19 4.29
CA PHE A 656 -4.28 31.61 5.61
C PHE A 656 -4.62 32.67 6.64
N ASP A 657 -3.85 33.76 6.70
CA ASP A 657 -4.07 34.84 7.68
C ASP A 657 -5.40 35.57 7.42
N ALA A 658 -5.73 35.88 6.16
CA ALA A 658 -6.97 36.53 5.80
C ALA A 658 -8.21 35.69 6.13
N ILE A 659 -8.18 34.38 5.86
CA ILE A 659 -9.24 33.44 6.16
C ILE A 659 -9.46 33.37 7.69
N PHE A 660 -8.39 33.24 8.48
CA PHE A 660 -8.52 33.18 9.93
C PHE A 660 -8.96 34.50 10.55
N ALA A 661 -8.51 35.64 10.04
CA ALA A 661 -8.96 36.95 10.48
C ALA A 661 -10.46 37.18 10.16
N ALA A 662 -10.90 36.85 8.96
CA ALA A 662 -12.32 36.97 8.55
C ALA A 662 -13.22 35.99 9.28
N GLY A 663 -12.71 34.82 9.65
CA GLY A 663 -13.46 33.74 10.30
C GLY A 663 -13.52 33.83 11.83
N ALA A 664 -12.74 34.71 12.46
CA ALA A 664 -12.61 34.79 13.91
C ALA A 664 -13.95 34.88 14.65
N GLU A 665 -14.87 35.73 14.19
CA GLU A 665 -16.23 35.88 14.78
C GLU A 665 -17.11 34.65 14.58
N TYR A 666 -16.82 33.80 13.62
CA TYR A 666 -17.56 32.57 13.35
C TYR A 666 -16.96 31.35 14.07
N GLY A 667 -15.93 31.55 14.89
CA GLY A 667 -15.24 30.47 15.63
C GLY A 667 -14.54 29.48 14.71
N ILE A 668 -13.83 30.01 13.69
CA ILE A 668 -13.04 29.24 12.75
C ILE A 668 -11.94 28.41 13.43
N GLY A 669 -11.65 27.23 12.90
CA GLY A 669 -10.51 26.41 13.35
C GLY A 669 -10.03 25.44 12.28
N MET A 670 -8.86 24.84 12.56
CA MET A 670 -8.31 23.81 11.70
C MET A 670 -8.99 22.46 11.94
N VAL A 671 -9.04 21.65 10.88
CA VAL A 671 -9.58 20.29 10.86
C VAL A 671 -8.56 19.36 10.23
N GLY A 672 -8.22 18.28 10.91
CA GLY A 672 -7.23 17.31 10.48
C GLY A 672 -7.82 16.19 9.62
N MET A 673 -6.91 15.34 9.13
CA MET A 673 -7.27 14.23 8.21
C MET A 673 -8.16 13.18 8.88
N ARG A 674 -8.03 12.96 10.20
CA ARG A 674 -8.88 12.01 10.94
C ARG A 674 -10.32 12.48 11.05
N ALA A 675 -10.54 13.79 11.24
CA ALA A 675 -11.88 14.35 11.20
C ALA A 675 -12.48 14.28 9.80
N MET A 676 -11.68 14.54 8.75
CA MET A 676 -12.12 14.34 7.36
C MET A 676 -12.56 12.88 7.11
N GLU A 677 -11.82 11.88 7.66
CA GLU A 677 -12.20 10.46 7.60
C GLU A 677 -13.56 10.19 8.26
N SER A 678 -13.79 10.68 9.47
CA SER A 678 -15.08 10.56 10.15
C SER A 678 -16.22 11.16 9.31
N LEU A 679 -16.03 12.37 8.83
CA LEU A 679 -17.04 13.13 8.09
C LEU A 679 -17.38 12.51 6.73
N ARG A 680 -16.37 11.98 5.98
CA ARG A 680 -16.61 11.31 4.69
C ARG A 680 -17.34 9.97 4.89
N MET A 681 -17.05 9.23 5.98
CA MET A 681 -17.74 7.99 6.32
C MET A 681 -19.23 8.21 6.56
N GLU A 682 -19.60 9.29 7.25
CA GLU A 682 -20.98 9.69 7.46
C GLU A 682 -21.73 10.04 6.17
N LYS A 683 -20.99 10.43 5.12
CA LYS A 683 -21.50 10.67 3.77
C LYS A 683 -21.41 9.47 2.85
N SER A 684 -20.89 8.34 3.31
CA SER A 684 -20.58 7.17 2.48
C SER A 684 -19.69 7.50 1.28
N TYR A 685 -18.85 8.50 1.36
CA TYR A 685 -17.93 8.85 0.26
C TYR A 685 -16.80 7.83 0.19
N ARG A 686 -16.66 7.22 -0.98
CA ARG A 686 -15.66 6.16 -1.26
C ARG A 686 -14.30 6.82 -1.43
N MET A 687 -13.31 6.25 -0.77
CA MET A 687 -11.92 6.70 -0.93
C MET A 687 -11.21 5.88 -1.99
N TRP A 688 -10.62 6.55 -2.97
CA TRP A 688 -9.78 5.88 -3.95
C TRP A 688 -8.53 5.27 -3.30
N GLY A 689 -8.19 4.03 -3.68
CA GLY A 689 -7.07 3.27 -3.15
C GLY A 689 -7.40 2.37 -1.95
N SER A 690 -8.58 2.56 -1.32
CA SER A 690 -9.11 1.66 -0.28
C SER A 690 -10.50 1.13 -0.61
N ASP A 691 -11.48 2.02 -0.81
CA ASP A 691 -12.86 1.65 -1.11
C ASP A 691 -13.10 1.44 -2.60
N MET A 692 -12.35 2.14 -3.42
CA MET A 692 -12.36 2.01 -4.88
C MET A 692 -10.96 1.64 -5.36
N THR A 693 -10.83 0.46 -5.92
CA THR A 693 -9.59 -0.09 -6.48
C THR A 693 -9.87 -0.72 -7.84
N ARG A 694 -8.85 -1.27 -8.46
CA ARG A 694 -9.00 -2.03 -9.72
C ARG A 694 -9.85 -3.31 -9.57
N ASP A 695 -10.07 -3.78 -8.35
CA ASP A 695 -10.88 -4.96 -8.07
C ASP A 695 -12.39 -4.69 -8.15
N HIS A 696 -12.81 -3.42 -8.21
CA HIS A 696 -14.21 -3.03 -8.21
C HIS A 696 -14.55 -2.15 -9.41
N THR A 697 -15.68 -2.43 -10.05
CA THR A 697 -16.23 -1.57 -11.09
C THR A 697 -17.03 -0.41 -10.48
N PRO A 698 -17.32 0.66 -11.24
CA PRO A 698 -18.22 1.71 -10.76
C PRO A 698 -19.62 1.20 -10.38
N PHE A 699 -20.12 0.14 -11.05
CA PHE A 699 -21.43 -0.45 -10.72
C PHE A 699 -21.37 -1.19 -9.39
N GLU A 700 -20.30 -1.94 -9.11
CA GLU A 700 -20.10 -2.54 -7.79
C GLU A 700 -19.99 -1.48 -6.70
N ALA A 701 -19.28 -0.39 -6.98
CA ALA A 701 -19.09 0.74 -6.06
C ALA A 701 -20.35 1.62 -5.89
N SER A 702 -21.49 1.28 -6.50
CA SER A 702 -22.74 2.07 -6.49
C SER A 702 -22.52 3.51 -6.98
N LEU A 703 -21.71 3.66 -8.02
CA LEU A 703 -21.38 4.92 -8.70
C LEU A 703 -21.98 4.98 -10.10
N ASP A 704 -23.08 4.26 -10.32
CA ASP A 704 -23.81 4.14 -11.60
C ASP A 704 -24.08 5.51 -12.25
N ARG A 705 -24.39 6.53 -11.43
CA ARG A 705 -24.65 7.91 -11.89
C ARG A 705 -23.45 8.60 -12.55
N PHE A 706 -22.25 8.09 -12.33
CA PHE A 706 -20.99 8.62 -12.91
C PHE A 706 -20.48 7.79 -14.10
N VAL A 707 -21.33 6.90 -14.64
CA VAL A 707 -21.04 6.14 -15.86
C VAL A 707 -22.00 6.57 -16.96
N ARG A 708 -21.48 6.89 -18.15
CA ARG A 708 -22.27 7.29 -19.33
C ARG A 708 -22.03 6.31 -20.48
N MET A 709 -22.75 5.19 -20.45
CA MET A 709 -22.62 4.13 -21.46
C MET A 709 -22.92 4.61 -22.90
N ASN A 710 -23.68 5.69 -23.05
CA ASN A 710 -24.13 6.25 -24.34
C ASN A 710 -23.22 7.36 -24.90
N LYS A 711 -22.08 7.66 -24.28
CA LYS A 711 -21.21 8.78 -24.72
C LYS A 711 -20.23 8.43 -25.84
N GLY A 712 -20.09 7.17 -26.19
CA GLY A 712 -19.09 6.67 -27.14
C GLY A 712 -18.05 5.77 -26.45
N PRO A 713 -16.95 5.42 -27.12
CA PRO A 713 -15.94 4.49 -26.58
C PRO A 713 -15.14 5.14 -25.44
N PHE A 714 -14.86 4.35 -24.42
CA PHE A 714 -13.92 4.65 -23.34
C PHE A 714 -13.30 3.34 -22.82
N ILE A 715 -12.16 3.43 -22.16
CA ILE A 715 -11.46 2.26 -21.62
C ILE A 715 -12.34 1.57 -20.57
N GLY A 716 -12.53 0.25 -20.69
CA GLY A 716 -13.35 -0.57 -19.77
C GLY A 716 -14.85 -0.65 -20.12
N ARG A 717 -15.32 0.03 -21.16
CA ARG A 717 -16.75 0.04 -21.56
C ARG A 717 -17.28 -1.36 -21.81
N ASP A 718 -16.57 -2.17 -22.61
CA ASP A 718 -17.01 -3.52 -22.99
C ASP A 718 -17.15 -4.45 -21.76
N ALA A 719 -16.26 -4.29 -20.78
CA ALA A 719 -16.35 -5.03 -19.52
C ALA A 719 -17.57 -4.62 -18.72
N LEU A 720 -17.89 -3.33 -18.66
CA LEU A 720 -19.09 -2.82 -17.99
C LEU A 720 -20.37 -3.29 -18.70
N GLU A 721 -20.42 -3.35 -20.04
CA GLU A 721 -21.54 -3.90 -20.80
C GLU A 721 -21.78 -5.38 -20.48
N LYS A 722 -20.71 -6.18 -20.44
CA LYS A 722 -20.77 -7.59 -20.03
C LYS A 722 -21.29 -7.75 -18.60
N GLN A 723 -20.81 -6.93 -17.67
CA GLN A 723 -21.24 -6.96 -16.28
C GLN A 723 -22.73 -6.61 -16.13
N LEU A 724 -23.23 -5.62 -16.85
CA LEU A 724 -24.65 -5.29 -16.86
C LEU A 724 -25.52 -6.44 -17.39
N ALA A 725 -25.04 -7.16 -18.42
CA ALA A 725 -25.74 -8.30 -18.98
C ALA A 725 -25.74 -9.53 -18.07
N SER A 726 -24.67 -9.77 -17.31
CA SER A 726 -24.51 -10.93 -16.41
C SER A 726 -24.96 -10.67 -14.97
N GLY A 727 -25.22 -9.41 -14.61
CA GLY A 727 -25.48 -8.97 -13.24
C GLY A 727 -24.22 -8.52 -12.50
N VAL A 728 -24.40 -7.59 -11.59
CA VAL A 728 -23.30 -7.04 -10.77
C VAL A 728 -23.04 -7.99 -9.60
N PRO A 729 -21.80 -8.52 -9.42
CA PRO A 729 -21.54 -9.59 -8.44
C PRO A 729 -21.50 -9.11 -6.99
N HIS A 730 -21.16 -7.83 -6.77
CA HIS A 730 -21.08 -7.21 -5.45
C HIS A 730 -21.74 -5.83 -5.46
N ARG A 731 -22.12 -5.36 -4.29
CA ARG A 731 -22.64 -4.02 -4.08
C ARG A 731 -21.95 -3.38 -2.88
N PHE A 732 -21.60 -2.12 -3.04
CA PHE A 732 -21.12 -1.27 -1.96
C PHE A 732 -22.24 -0.99 -0.96
N ILE A 733 -21.93 -1.08 0.33
CA ILE A 733 -22.82 -0.80 1.44
C ILE A 733 -22.15 0.06 2.52
N THR A 734 -23.00 0.77 3.28
CA THR A 734 -22.62 1.43 4.52
C THR A 734 -23.29 0.70 5.68
N LEU A 735 -22.56 0.45 6.75
CA LEU A 735 -22.99 -0.29 7.92
C LEU A 735 -22.93 0.58 9.19
N GLU A 736 -23.95 0.51 10.02
CA GLU A 736 -23.86 0.83 11.44
C GLU A 736 -23.47 -0.43 12.22
N VAL A 737 -22.42 -0.35 13.03
CA VAL A 737 -21.95 -1.45 13.86
C VAL A 737 -22.40 -1.25 15.29
N HIS A 738 -23.10 -2.22 15.85
CA HIS A 738 -23.70 -2.14 17.18
C HIS A 738 -22.82 -2.74 18.27
N GLY A 739 -22.96 -2.26 19.51
CA GLY A 739 -22.25 -2.80 20.67
C GLY A 739 -20.76 -2.55 20.66
N VAL A 740 -20.30 -1.54 19.93
CA VAL A 740 -18.91 -1.09 19.96
C VAL A 740 -18.67 -0.21 21.18
N THR A 741 -17.66 -0.54 21.97
CA THR A 741 -17.27 0.25 23.16
C THR A 741 -16.06 1.13 22.87
N ASP A 742 -14.97 0.56 22.36
CA ASP A 742 -13.69 1.24 22.17
C ASP A 742 -12.91 0.81 20.90
N ALA A 743 -13.38 -0.23 20.19
CA ALA A 743 -12.74 -0.76 19.01
C ALA A 743 -13.67 -0.62 17.80
N ASP A 744 -13.54 0.47 17.04
CA ASP A 744 -14.26 0.69 15.80
C ASP A 744 -13.68 -0.17 14.67
N PRO A 745 -14.43 -0.50 13.60
CA PRO A 745 -13.85 -1.16 12.42
C PRO A 745 -12.80 -0.26 11.75
N LEU A 746 -11.84 -0.88 11.09
CA LEU A 746 -10.67 -0.21 10.50
C LEU A 746 -10.52 -0.46 8.99
N GLY A 747 -11.31 -1.38 8.44
CA GLY A 747 -11.17 -1.93 7.10
C GLY A 747 -10.54 -3.32 7.10
N ASN A 748 -10.85 -4.10 6.08
CA ASN A 748 -10.50 -5.52 5.92
C ASN A 748 -11.15 -6.50 6.92
N GLU A 749 -12.14 -6.06 7.69
CA GLU A 749 -12.95 -6.97 8.50
C GLU A 749 -13.85 -7.84 7.62
N PRO A 750 -13.96 -9.16 7.90
CA PRO A 750 -14.91 -10.02 7.22
C PRO A 750 -16.35 -9.73 7.66
N LEU A 751 -17.27 -9.78 6.68
CA LEU A 751 -18.70 -9.63 6.86
C LEU A 751 -19.38 -10.99 6.73
N PHE A 752 -20.37 -11.26 7.59
CA PHE A 752 -21.04 -12.54 7.66
C PHE A 752 -22.57 -12.34 7.64
N ASP A 753 -23.26 -13.35 7.09
CA ASP A 753 -24.71 -13.45 7.20
C ASP A 753 -25.16 -13.96 8.58
N GLY A 754 -26.47 -14.07 8.79
CA GLY A 754 -27.04 -14.57 10.03
C GLY A 754 -26.71 -16.04 10.36
N GLN A 755 -26.18 -16.80 9.39
CA GLN A 755 -25.77 -18.20 9.52
C GLN A 755 -24.25 -18.35 9.77
N GLY A 756 -23.53 -17.23 9.80
CA GLY A 756 -22.08 -17.21 10.03
C GLY A 756 -21.25 -17.49 8.78
N LYS A 757 -21.85 -17.49 7.59
CA LYS A 757 -21.13 -17.58 6.31
C LYS A 757 -20.57 -16.22 5.93
N MET A 758 -19.30 -16.17 5.52
CA MET A 758 -18.67 -14.95 5.01
C MET A 758 -19.29 -14.56 3.67
N ILE A 759 -19.76 -13.31 3.58
CA ILE A 759 -20.49 -12.76 2.42
C ILE A 759 -19.84 -11.52 1.82
N GLY A 760 -18.80 -10.99 2.46
CA GLY A 760 -18.14 -9.79 2.00
C GLY A 760 -17.01 -9.33 2.92
N ARG A 761 -16.53 -8.12 2.67
CA ARG A 761 -15.41 -7.49 3.38
C ARG A 761 -15.66 -5.98 3.53
N ALA A 762 -15.40 -5.44 4.72
CA ALA A 762 -15.29 -4.02 4.92
C ALA A 762 -14.00 -3.49 4.24
N THR A 763 -14.06 -2.31 3.65
CA THR A 763 -12.90 -1.67 3.02
C THR A 763 -12.38 -0.52 3.85
N SER A 764 -13.27 0.18 4.57
CA SER A 764 -12.94 1.20 5.56
C SER A 764 -13.87 1.09 6.76
N GLY A 765 -13.43 1.64 7.89
CA GLY A 765 -14.24 1.78 9.09
C GLY A 765 -13.75 2.94 9.93
N TYR A 766 -14.68 3.62 10.57
CA TYR A 766 -14.38 4.76 11.46
C TYR A 766 -15.58 5.10 12.35
N TYR A 767 -15.35 5.86 13.43
CA TYR A 767 -16.44 6.39 14.23
C TYR A 767 -16.98 7.68 13.60
N GLY A 768 -18.27 7.71 13.30
CA GLY A 768 -18.98 8.91 12.86
C GLY A 768 -19.35 9.79 14.06
N HIS A 769 -18.53 10.82 14.30
CA HIS A 769 -18.64 11.64 15.51
C HIS A 769 -19.92 12.48 15.57
N VAL A 770 -20.48 12.86 14.43
CA VAL A 770 -21.73 13.65 14.36
C VAL A 770 -22.94 12.72 14.48
N LEU A 771 -22.94 11.61 13.76
CA LEU A 771 -23.98 10.58 13.88
C LEU A 771 -23.91 9.79 15.20
N LYS A 772 -22.77 9.83 15.89
CA LYS A 772 -22.46 9.03 17.10
C LYS A 772 -22.61 7.54 16.87
N LYS A 773 -22.13 7.07 15.72
CA LYS A 773 -22.22 5.67 15.28
C LYS A 773 -20.85 5.14 14.88
N SER A 774 -20.60 3.88 15.23
CA SER A 774 -19.49 3.14 14.64
C SER A 774 -19.89 2.71 13.25
N LEU A 775 -19.14 3.12 12.23
CA LEU A 775 -19.47 2.93 10.82
C LEU A 775 -18.44 2.04 10.13
N ALA A 776 -18.90 1.19 9.21
CA ALA A 776 -18.07 0.49 8.24
C ALA A 776 -18.66 0.65 6.85
N ILE A 777 -17.79 0.64 5.83
CA ILE A 777 -18.20 0.55 4.43
C ILE A 777 -17.48 -0.61 3.77
N GLY A 778 -18.10 -1.22 2.78
CA GLY A 778 -17.50 -2.37 2.11
C GLY A 778 -18.41 -2.96 1.04
N TYR A 779 -18.11 -4.18 0.65
CA TYR A 779 -18.79 -4.88 -0.44
C TYR A 779 -19.39 -6.19 0.05
N VAL A 780 -20.62 -6.45 -0.36
CA VAL A 780 -21.34 -7.70 -0.13
C VAL A 780 -21.99 -8.18 -1.42
N LYS A 781 -22.47 -9.42 -1.44
CA LYS A 781 -23.33 -9.90 -2.53
C LYS A 781 -24.63 -9.08 -2.57
N PRO A 782 -25.23 -8.87 -3.77
CA PRO A 782 -26.39 -7.99 -3.96
C PRO A 782 -27.58 -8.29 -3.05
N GLU A 783 -27.85 -9.56 -2.75
CA GLU A 783 -28.94 -10.02 -1.89
C GLU A 783 -28.84 -9.51 -0.43
N PHE A 784 -27.66 -9.08 0.00
CA PHE A 784 -27.41 -8.56 1.35
C PHE A 784 -27.28 -7.02 1.39
N ALA A 785 -27.44 -6.33 0.26
CA ALA A 785 -27.15 -4.91 0.16
C ALA A 785 -28.32 -3.98 0.49
N ALA A 786 -29.53 -4.51 0.70
CA ALA A 786 -30.71 -3.69 0.98
C ALA A 786 -30.60 -2.97 2.34
N PRO A 787 -30.94 -1.68 2.45
CA PRO A 787 -31.02 -0.98 3.72
C PRO A 787 -31.92 -1.72 4.73
N GLY A 788 -31.48 -1.80 5.98
CA GLY A 788 -32.15 -2.53 7.05
C GLY A 788 -31.73 -4.01 7.15
N THR A 789 -30.92 -4.53 6.21
CA THR A 789 -30.41 -5.90 6.32
C THR A 789 -29.46 -6.03 7.51
N GLU A 790 -29.69 -7.06 8.34
CA GLU A 790 -28.84 -7.39 9.48
C GLU A 790 -27.70 -8.32 9.07
N LEU A 791 -26.47 -7.94 9.40
CA LEU A 791 -25.25 -8.67 9.14
C LEU A 791 -24.41 -8.79 10.42
N GLN A 792 -23.30 -9.49 10.33
CA GLN A 792 -22.27 -9.48 11.38
C GLN A 792 -20.93 -9.03 10.78
N ILE A 793 -20.15 -8.32 11.59
CA ILE A 793 -18.78 -7.91 11.29
C ILE A 793 -17.85 -8.40 12.40
N GLN A 794 -16.66 -8.91 12.07
CA GLN A 794 -15.68 -9.36 13.07
C GLN A 794 -14.66 -8.28 13.34
N ILE A 795 -14.64 -7.74 14.56
CA ILE A 795 -13.71 -6.70 15.02
C ILE A 795 -12.87 -7.27 16.15
N LEU A 796 -11.54 -7.27 16.03
CA LEU A 796 -10.60 -7.81 17.03
C LEU A 796 -11.06 -9.18 17.60
N GLY A 797 -11.45 -10.09 16.71
CA GLY A 797 -11.90 -11.44 17.05
C GLY A 797 -13.36 -11.57 17.47
N GLU A 798 -14.03 -10.46 17.84
CA GLU A 798 -15.44 -10.50 18.26
C GLU A 798 -16.38 -10.21 17.11
N ARG A 799 -17.46 -11.00 17.00
CA ARG A 799 -18.56 -10.74 16.06
C ARG A 799 -19.53 -9.74 16.64
N LYS A 800 -19.72 -8.64 15.94
CA LYS A 800 -20.67 -7.58 16.25
C LYS A 800 -21.81 -7.59 15.24
N ARG A 801 -23.03 -7.28 15.71
CA ARG A 801 -24.17 -7.05 14.82
C ARG A 801 -23.93 -5.77 14.02
N ALA A 802 -24.33 -5.77 12.76
CA ALA A 802 -24.27 -4.59 11.90
C ALA A 802 -25.53 -4.49 11.04
N THR A 803 -26.01 -3.28 10.81
CA THR A 803 -27.19 -2.99 9.99
C THR A 803 -26.79 -2.19 8.75
N VAL A 804 -27.23 -2.61 7.59
CA VAL A 804 -27.04 -1.85 6.33
C VAL A 804 -27.85 -0.56 6.40
N LEU A 805 -27.15 0.58 6.22
CA LEU A 805 -27.77 1.91 6.19
C LEU A 805 -28.13 2.31 4.75
N VAL A 806 -28.95 3.35 4.62
CA VAL A 806 -29.09 4.08 3.34
C VAL A 806 -27.75 4.68 2.95
N ASP A 807 -27.50 4.80 1.64
CA ASP A 807 -26.31 5.51 1.15
C ASP A 807 -26.35 6.98 1.61
N SER A 808 -25.22 7.51 2.12
CA SER A 808 -25.14 8.82 2.76
C SER A 808 -26.06 8.98 3.99
N PRO A 809 -25.75 8.29 5.13
CA PRO A 809 -26.61 8.36 6.32
C PRO A 809 -26.70 9.74 6.95
N PHE A 810 -25.68 10.59 6.74
CA PHE A 810 -25.75 12.00 7.09
C PHE A 810 -26.22 12.82 5.87
N ASP A 811 -27.24 13.68 6.04
CA ASP A 811 -27.75 14.58 5.00
C ASP A 811 -27.93 13.88 3.62
N PRO A 812 -28.77 12.83 3.53
CA PRO A 812 -28.90 12.03 2.30
C PRO A 812 -29.38 12.84 1.09
N GLU A 813 -30.12 13.92 1.32
CA GLU A 813 -30.62 14.82 0.27
C GLU A 813 -29.61 15.93 -0.10
N ASN A 814 -28.44 15.98 0.57
CA ASN A 814 -27.43 17.01 0.41
C ASN A 814 -27.96 18.44 0.65
N LYS A 815 -28.87 18.64 1.61
CA LYS A 815 -29.44 19.97 1.95
C LYS A 815 -28.37 20.89 2.49
N GLU A 816 -27.55 20.42 3.46
CA GLU A 816 -26.48 21.22 4.04
C GLU A 816 -25.40 21.53 2.99
N LEU A 817 -25.01 20.53 2.18
CA LEU A 817 -24.00 20.69 1.13
C LEU A 817 -24.43 21.73 0.07
N ARG A 818 -25.73 21.82 -0.21
CA ARG A 818 -26.32 22.73 -1.23
C ARG A 818 -26.84 24.04 -0.65
N ALA A 819 -26.79 24.20 0.66
CA ALA A 819 -27.33 25.36 1.37
C ALA A 819 -26.84 26.71 0.86
#